data_375dceaea92f5598f7888100dc593ed0
#
_entry.id   375dceaea92f5598f7888100dc593ed0
#
_cell.length_a   1.000
_cell.length_b   1.000
_cell.length_c   1.000
_cell.angle_alpha   90.00
_cell.angle_beta   90.00
_cell.angle_gamma   90.00
#
_symmetry.space_group_name_H-M   'P 1'
#
loop_
_entity.id
_entity.type
_entity.pdbx_description
1 polymer ?
#
loop_
_entity_poly.entity_id
_entity_poly.type
_entity_poly.pdbx_seq_one_letter_code
_entity_poly.pdbx_strand_id
1 'polypeptide(L)'
;VVLVVAALVLLVLAVTAYVSLETDYLWFQSVGFGGVFSRRLTTQVVLFFLFGVPFAIAVGANVVTAYRLRPAHRPASQEQQQLEALRTAVHPFRAWILAAALVVLTLITGSAAAGRWKTWLQWRNGVPFGLKDPQFHRDISYYAFTLPMQRFLLSMLFAVVVVSLLAVLATAYLSGGLRPQTAGPKVTPATRAHVSVLLGLFVLLKAWAYWLDRYGLNFSRRGFVDTGASYTDVHAVIPAKTILVVVAVICAGIFFANVRIRNWRLPAIAFGVMALGAIVIGGVYPLVVQQFSVRPSEADKEAPYIARNIEQTRIAYGLNPGSTVKTVPYTGVQAGDAKTLRGDQLTLPNLRLLDPTELPDTFQQLQGFKSFYSFPSTLDVDRYGSGDKQQEQVVAVRDINLDGLAPGQQSWINQHLVYTHGFGFVAAASNTVQPDGTPVFDESDIPPTGALASGFEPRIYFGETSPTFSIVGAPAGSKDRELDYPDNSAIGQKNNTYTGSGGVSVGSTWRRLLYALRFKDKNLLFSSGVNGSSRILYVRDPRDRVAKVAPFLTLDSDPYPAVVGDRILWIVDGYTTTDGFPYAARTSLSSATNDTLAQTRGGRPTGEVNYIRNSVKATVDAYDGTVTLYQWGPRDPILQTWEKAFPGIVKPQSAIPADLLAHLRYPEDLFKVQRTLLTKYHISDAHSFYAGTDYWRVPDDPAREQEKPPVKVPQPPYYLTLALPGQASSSFKLTTSLLQNRRPNLAAFVSVDSDPSSPGYGTMSVLQLPSNAQVAGPGQVANEFESFTPASTELSLLRNGGSKVDLGNLLTLPLGNSFLYVEPIYVKSAGQTSFPSLKRVLVSFDGTIAYQPSLSAALDAVFGGSAPSPPTPGPSTGGGGTVSPSVASLIAQLAAAQAAAEKALHDGDLAAYAVAEKRVAALIAQLAAETKKHAPG
;
A
#
# COMPACT_ATOMS: atom_id res chain seq x y z
N VAL A 1 36.49 -31.99 16.60
CA VAL A 1 35.24 -32.06 15.80
C VAL A 1 34.39 -30.83 16.02
N VAL A 2 33.96 -30.47 17.25
CA VAL A 2 33.08 -29.31 17.54
C VAL A 2 33.62 -27.98 16.99
N LEU A 3 34.90 -27.69 17.19
CA LEU A 3 35.56 -26.48 16.67
C LEU A 3 35.57 -26.44 15.13
N VAL A 4 35.81 -27.58 14.47
CA VAL A 4 35.78 -27.66 13.00
C VAL A 4 34.38 -27.46 12.47
N VAL A 5 33.36 -28.06 13.10
CA VAL A 5 31.95 -27.87 12.73
C VAL A 5 31.54 -26.41 12.93
N ALA A 6 31.91 -25.80 14.07
CA ALA A 6 31.63 -24.38 14.33
C ALA A 6 32.31 -23.47 13.30
N ALA A 7 33.57 -23.74 12.95
CA ALA A 7 34.31 -22.98 11.93
C ALA A 7 33.65 -23.13 10.53
N LEU A 8 33.19 -24.32 10.15
CA LEU A 8 32.47 -24.56 8.90
C LEU A 8 31.14 -23.81 8.85
N VAL A 9 30.38 -23.86 9.95
CA VAL A 9 29.09 -23.09 10.03
C VAL A 9 29.35 -21.59 9.90
N LEU A 10 30.35 -21.06 10.60
CA LEU A 10 30.74 -19.65 10.50
C LEU A 10 31.20 -19.28 9.08
N LEU A 11 31.94 -20.16 8.41
CA LEU A 11 32.37 -19.95 7.03
C LEU A 11 31.17 -19.89 6.08
N VAL A 12 30.23 -20.83 6.20
CA VAL A 12 28.99 -20.85 5.39
C VAL A 12 28.16 -19.58 5.62
N LEU A 13 27.99 -19.16 6.87
CA LEU A 13 27.29 -17.91 7.20
C LEU A 13 28.01 -16.69 6.63
N ALA A 14 29.33 -16.63 6.71
CA ALA A 14 30.14 -15.53 6.17
C ALA A 14 30.05 -15.47 4.63
N VAL A 15 30.12 -16.61 3.95
CA VAL A 15 29.98 -16.71 2.49
C VAL A 15 28.57 -16.28 2.06
N THR A 16 27.54 -16.76 2.75
CA THR A 16 26.14 -16.39 2.45
C THR A 16 25.91 -14.90 2.66
N ALA A 17 26.42 -14.33 3.73
CA ALA A 17 26.34 -12.89 4.01
C ALA A 17 27.09 -12.08 2.94
N TYR A 18 28.31 -12.50 2.56
CA TYR A 18 29.08 -11.84 1.51
C TYR A 18 28.36 -11.87 0.16
N VAL A 19 27.86 -13.04 -0.26
CA VAL A 19 27.10 -13.20 -1.51
C VAL A 19 25.88 -12.28 -1.53
N SER A 20 25.14 -12.21 -0.42
CA SER A 20 23.97 -11.34 -0.32
C SER A 20 24.36 -9.85 -0.40
N LEU A 21 25.38 -9.42 0.32
CA LEU A 21 25.83 -8.03 0.32
C LEU A 21 26.37 -7.61 -1.05
N GLU A 22 27.21 -8.45 -1.67
CA GLU A 22 27.84 -8.14 -2.96
C GLU A 22 26.81 -8.10 -4.08
N THR A 23 25.88 -9.07 -4.13
CA THR A 23 24.83 -9.09 -5.16
C THR A 23 23.82 -7.94 -4.96
N ASP A 24 23.51 -7.55 -3.71
CA ASP A 24 22.71 -6.36 -3.44
C ASP A 24 23.46 -5.08 -3.85
N TYR A 25 24.75 -4.97 -3.54
CA TYR A 25 25.56 -3.82 -3.99
C TYR A 25 25.57 -3.69 -5.52
N LEU A 26 25.81 -4.78 -6.24
CA LEU A 26 25.79 -4.80 -7.70
C LEU A 26 24.42 -4.39 -8.27
N TRP A 27 23.33 -4.83 -7.61
CA TRP A 27 21.99 -4.44 -8.01
C TRP A 27 21.75 -2.93 -7.81
N PHE A 28 22.06 -2.40 -6.62
CA PHE A 28 21.93 -0.97 -6.36
C PHE A 28 22.77 -0.10 -7.30
N GLN A 29 23.95 -0.57 -7.69
CA GLN A 29 24.78 0.09 -8.70
C GLN A 29 24.09 0.07 -10.07
N SER A 30 23.49 -1.05 -10.47
CA SER A 30 22.86 -1.19 -11.79
C SER A 30 21.61 -0.32 -11.95
N VAL A 31 20.96 0.08 -10.85
CA VAL A 31 19.78 0.96 -10.87
C VAL A 31 20.11 2.42 -10.53
N GLY A 32 21.41 2.76 -10.32
CA GLY A 32 21.82 4.13 -9.99
C GLY A 32 21.66 4.56 -8.53
N PHE A 33 21.25 3.64 -7.63
CA PHE A 33 20.99 3.93 -6.21
C PHE A 33 22.07 3.39 -5.27
N GLY A 34 23.31 3.22 -5.74
CA GLY A 34 24.45 2.73 -4.92
C GLY A 34 24.67 3.57 -3.64
N GLY A 35 24.36 4.86 -3.68
CA GLY A 35 24.41 5.76 -2.52
C GLY A 35 23.48 5.37 -1.39
N VAL A 36 22.27 4.87 -1.69
CA VAL A 36 21.30 4.40 -0.69
C VAL A 36 21.83 3.16 0.02
N PHE A 37 22.33 2.19 -0.73
CA PHE A 37 22.92 0.98 -0.19
C PHE A 37 24.11 1.30 0.73
N SER A 38 25.06 2.08 0.24
CA SER A 38 26.28 2.44 0.98
C SER A 38 25.95 3.21 2.26
N ARG A 39 25.07 4.21 2.18
CA ARG A 39 24.66 4.99 3.35
C ARG A 39 23.95 4.15 4.40
N ARG A 40 23.02 3.28 3.97
CA ARG A 40 22.33 2.33 4.85
C ARG A 40 23.34 1.40 5.52
N LEU A 41 24.18 0.73 4.75
CA LEU A 41 25.16 -0.23 5.27
C LEU A 41 26.13 0.44 6.23
N THR A 42 26.72 1.58 5.84
CA THR A 42 27.63 2.34 6.71
C THR A 42 26.96 2.73 8.02
N THR A 43 25.70 3.22 7.95
CA THR A 43 24.95 3.59 9.16
C THR A 43 24.72 2.37 10.06
N GLN A 44 24.35 1.21 9.49
CA GLN A 44 24.17 -0.02 10.23
C GLN A 44 25.47 -0.50 10.91
N VAL A 45 26.59 -0.45 10.19
CA VAL A 45 27.92 -0.81 10.74
C VAL A 45 28.35 0.16 11.84
N VAL A 46 28.17 1.47 11.61
CA VAL A 46 28.48 2.47 12.65
C VAL A 46 27.63 2.25 13.91
N LEU A 47 26.34 2.04 13.77
CA LEU A 47 25.45 1.78 14.92
C LEU A 47 25.82 0.48 15.65
N PHE A 48 26.19 -0.55 14.90
CA PHE A 48 26.59 -1.83 15.47
C PHE A 48 27.78 -1.64 16.43
N PHE A 49 28.83 -0.97 15.98
CA PHE A 49 30.01 -0.74 16.80
C PHE A 49 29.80 0.35 17.86
N LEU A 50 29.10 1.43 17.54
CA LEU A 50 28.83 2.54 18.44
C LEU A 50 28.05 2.13 19.69
N PHE A 51 27.13 1.18 19.58
CA PHE A 51 26.34 0.70 20.71
C PHE A 51 26.79 -0.65 21.24
N GLY A 52 27.18 -1.59 20.39
CA GLY A 52 27.54 -2.94 20.78
C GLY A 52 28.85 -3.01 21.60
N VAL A 53 29.89 -2.32 21.13
CA VAL A 53 31.21 -2.35 21.82
C VAL A 53 31.18 -1.64 23.18
N PRO A 54 30.67 -0.40 23.31
CA PRO A 54 30.54 0.25 24.63
C PRO A 54 29.63 -0.52 25.59
N PHE A 55 28.58 -1.17 25.10
CA PHE A 55 27.72 -2.03 25.90
C PHE A 55 28.55 -3.18 26.52
N ALA A 56 29.28 -3.92 25.70
CA ALA A 56 30.10 -5.04 26.13
C ALA A 56 31.22 -4.58 27.09
N ILE A 57 31.87 -3.46 26.78
CA ILE A 57 32.91 -2.86 27.66
C ILE A 57 32.32 -2.51 29.02
N ALA A 58 31.16 -1.89 29.08
CA ALA A 58 30.53 -1.51 30.34
C ALA A 58 30.15 -2.73 31.19
N VAL A 59 29.56 -3.77 30.59
CA VAL A 59 29.24 -5.02 31.28
C VAL A 59 30.52 -5.73 31.72
N GLY A 60 31.52 -5.83 30.84
CA GLY A 60 32.80 -6.43 31.15
C GLY A 60 33.54 -5.74 32.30
N ALA A 61 33.57 -4.40 32.29
CA ALA A 61 34.16 -3.60 33.37
C ALA A 61 33.45 -3.86 34.71
N ASN A 62 32.11 -3.96 34.73
CA ASN A 62 31.35 -4.29 35.92
C ASN A 62 31.66 -5.71 36.43
N VAL A 63 31.78 -6.71 35.53
CA VAL A 63 32.16 -8.08 35.90
C VAL A 63 33.58 -8.12 36.46
N VAL A 64 34.55 -7.47 35.81
CA VAL A 64 35.92 -7.39 36.27
C VAL A 64 36.01 -6.68 37.61
N THR A 65 35.28 -5.59 37.82
CA THR A 65 35.22 -4.86 39.09
C THR A 65 34.62 -5.75 40.19
N ALA A 66 33.53 -6.43 39.95
CA ALA A 66 32.91 -7.35 40.90
C ALA A 66 33.88 -8.50 41.26
N TYR A 67 34.63 -9.02 40.26
CA TYR A 67 35.63 -10.06 40.50
C TYR A 67 36.85 -9.53 41.31
N ARG A 68 37.31 -8.32 41.04
CA ARG A 68 38.40 -7.67 41.81
C ARG A 68 38.00 -7.36 43.25
N LEU A 69 36.78 -7.00 43.50
CA LEU A 69 36.21 -6.67 44.84
C LEU A 69 35.79 -7.93 45.64
N ARG A 70 36.10 -9.13 45.16
CA ARG A 70 35.79 -10.38 45.85
C ARG A 70 36.50 -10.46 47.21
N PRO A 71 35.84 -11.01 48.26
CA PRO A 71 36.49 -11.24 49.55
C PRO A 71 37.49 -12.38 49.51
N ALA A 72 38.55 -12.32 50.34
CA ALA A 72 39.35 -13.50 50.68
C ALA A 72 38.43 -14.44 51.49
N HIS A 73 38.16 -15.62 50.92
CA HIS A 73 37.07 -16.46 51.45
C HIS A 73 37.53 -17.90 51.66
N ARG A 74 37.12 -18.53 52.78
CA ARG A 74 37.17 -19.97 53.00
C ARG A 74 35.74 -20.51 53.01
N PRO A 75 35.47 -21.63 52.26
CA PRO A 75 34.13 -22.22 52.15
C PRO A 75 33.64 -22.68 53.55
N ALA A 76 32.46 -22.23 53.98
CA ALA A 76 31.88 -22.53 55.29
C ALA A 76 30.66 -23.48 55.17
N SER A 77 30.22 -23.86 53.95
CA SER A 77 29.10 -24.78 53.72
C SER A 77 29.33 -25.73 52.54
N GLN A 78 28.60 -26.85 52.50
CA GLN A 78 28.72 -27.86 51.46
C GLN A 78 28.42 -27.31 50.05
N GLU A 79 27.46 -26.36 49.90
CA GLU A 79 27.14 -25.65 48.66
C GLU A 79 28.32 -24.74 48.25
N GLN A 80 28.97 -24.07 49.18
CA GLN A 80 30.16 -23.26 48.90
C GLN A 80 31.34 -24.09 48.43
N GLN A 81 31.46 -25.34 48.89
CA GLN A 81 32.48 -26.28 48.43
C GLN A 81 32.21 -26.73 46.98
N GLN A 82 30.95 -26.98 46.60
CA GLN A 82 30.56 -27.26 45.22
C GLN A 82 30.81 -26.08 44.27
N LEU A 83 30.52 -24.86 44.71
CA LEU A 83 30.83 -23.64 43.98
C LEU A 83 32.35 -23.42 43.81
N GLU A 84 33.14 -23.83 44.80
CA GLU A 84 34.62 -23.77 44.75
C GLU A 84 35.17 -24.74 43.75
N ALA A 85 34.62 -25.95 43.65
CA ALA A 85 34.99 -26.93 42.62
C ALA A 85 34.68 -26.41 41.20
N LEU A 86 33.48 -25.82 41.02
CA LEU A 86 33.10 -25.18 39.73
C LEU A 86 34.05 -24.03 39.39
N ARG A 87 34.37 -23.18 40.38
CA ARG A 87 35.26 -22.02 40.25
C ARG A 87 36.68 -22.42 39.87
N THR A 88 37.18 -23.50 40.44
CA THR A 88 38.50 -24.04 40.12
C THR A 88 38.52 -24.60 38.71
N ALA A 89 37.46 -25.29 38.28
CA ALA A 89 37.32 -25.81 36.93
C ALA A 89 37.24 -24.70 35.86
N VAL A 90 36.53 -23.58 36.17
CA VAL A 90 36.35 -22.45 35.25
C VAL A 90 37.55 -21.48 35.26
N HIS A 91 38.37 -21.49 36.33
CA HIS A 91 39.44 -20.53 36.51
C HIS A 91 40.44 -20.42 35.32
N PRO A 92 40.89 -21.50 34.70
CA PRO A 92 41.83 -21.42 33.57
C PRO A 92 41.17 -20.80 32.31
N PHE A 93 39.85 -20.96 32.18
CA PHE A 93 39.09 -20.52 30.99
C PHE A 93 38.35 -19.20 31.17
N ARG A 94 38.42 -18.60 32.38
CA ARG A 94 37.60 -17.39 32.74
C ARG A 94 37.72 -16.23 31.74
N ALA A 95 38.94 -15.96 31.25
CA ALA A 95 39.19 -14.87 30.29
C ALA A 95 38.51 -15.16 28.93
N TRP A 96 38.59 -16.41 28.48
CA TRP A 96 37.97 -16.87 27.24
C TRP A 96 36.45 -16.90 27.35
N ILE A 97 35.91 -17.35 28.49
CA ILE A 97 34.45 -17.33 28.74
C ILE A 97 33.93 -15.90 28.77
N LEU A 98 34.65 -15.00 29.47
CA LEU A 98 34.26 -13.58 29.48
C LEU A 98 34.36 -12.97 28.08
N ALA A 99 35.45 -13.21 27.35
CA ALA A 99 35.63 -12.72 25.99
C ALA A 99 34.53 -13.23 25.05
N ALA A 100 34.23 -14.53 25.10
CA ALA A 100 33.13 -15.11 24.32
C ALA A 100 31.75 -14.48 24.69
N ALA A 101 31.45 -14.31 25.97
CA ALA A 101 30.23 -13.66 26.43
C ALA A 101 30.13 -12.20 25.95
N LEU A 102 31.25 -11.45 25.98
CA LEU A 102 31.31 -10.07 25.52
C LEU A 102 31.15 -9.96 23.99
N VAL A 103 31.70 -10.90 23.22
CA VAL A 103 31.49 -11.00 21.78
C VAL A 103 30.00 -11.26 21.48
N VAL A 104 29.38 -12.23 22.14
CA VAL A 104 27.95 -12.53 21.98
C VAL A 104 27.10 -11.32 22.33
N LEU A 105 27.37 -10.63 23.43
CA LEU A 105 26.68 -9.39 23.83
C LEU A 105 26.87 -8.32 22.76
N THR A 106 28.06 -8.14 22.21
CA THR A 106 28.31 -7.17 21.13
C THR A 106 27.51 -7.52 19.89
N LEU A 107 27.46 -8.80 19.50
CA LEU A 107 26.66 -9.24 18.35
C LEU A 107 25.17 -8.97 18.54
N ILE A 108 24.61 -9.31 19.69
CA ILE A 108 23.18 -9.11 19.99
C ILE A 108 22.83 -7.62 20.03
N THR A 109 23.54 -6.85 20.86
CA THR A 109 23.21 -5.44 21.07
C THR A 109 23.56 -4.56 19.87
N GLY A 110 24.68 -4.89 19.20
CA GLY A 110 25.09 -4.24 17.97
C GLY A 110 24.09 -4.48 16.82
N SER A 111 23.62 -5.72 16.64
CA SER A 111 22.59 -6.04 15.64
C SER A 111 21.26 -5.34 15.94
N ALA A 112 20.83 -5.30 17.20
CA ALA A 112 19.64 -4.57 17.62
C ALA A 112 19.76 -3.06 17.33
N ALA A 113 20.93 -2.47 17.55
CA ALA A 113 21.20 -1.06 17.25
C ALA A 113 21.27 -0.81 15.74
N ALA A 114 21.92 -1.69 14.97
CA ALA A 114 21.97 -1.60 13.50
C ALA A 114 20.57 -1.61 12.87
N GLY A 115 19.62 -2.36 13.44
CA GLY A 115 18.21 -2.35 13.02
C GLY A 115 17.51 -0.99 13.18
N ARG A 116 18.04 -0.08 13.99
CA ARG A 116 17.47 1.28 14.21
C ARG A 116 18.04 2.37 13.28
N TRP A 117 18.61 1.97 12.16
CA TRP A 117 19.23 2.88 11.21
C TRP A 117 18.29 3.96 10.68
N LYS A 118 16.99 3.65 10.48
CA LYS A 118 15.97 4.64 10.07
C LYS A 118 15.80 5.72 11.16
N THR A 119 15.58 5.30 12.41
CA THR A 119 15.42 6.24 13.55
C THR A 119 16.64 7.14 13.73
N TRP A 120 17.83 6.58 13.55
CA TRP A 120 19.10 7.33 13.61
C TRP A 120 19.19 8.38 12.50
N LEU A 121 18.92 8.00 11.25
CA LEU A 121 18.99 8.93 10.12
C LEU A 121 17.93 10.02 10.21
N GLN A 122 16.70 9.69 10.63
CA GLN A 122 15.63 10.66 10.85
C GLN A 122 16.00 11.65 11.96
N TRP A 123 16.53 11.19 13.08
CA TRP A 123 16.97 12.06 14.16
C TRP A 123 18.10 13.01 13.72
N ARG A 124 19.10 12.48 13.02
CA ARG A 124 20.29 13.26 12.60
C ARG A 124 19.97 14.31 11.54
N ASN A 125 19.04 14.02 10.64
CA ASN A 125 18.70 14.86 9.49
C ASN A 125 17.33 15.55 9.65
N GLY A 126 16.68 15.42 10.80
CA GLY A 126 15.32 15.88 11.05
C GLY A 126 15.06 17.32 10.65
N VAL A 127 13.96 17.54 9.93
CA VAL A 127 13.48 18.84 9.50
C VAL A 127 12.27 19.21 10.37
N PRO A 128 12.19 20.46 10.88
CA PRO A 128 11.02 20.93 11.62
C PRO A 128 9.75 20.88 10.76
N PHE A 129 8.62 20.51 11.38
CA PHE A 129 7.31 20.59 10.75
C PHE A 129 6.78 22.03 10.67
N GLY A 130 7.31 22.94 11.50
CA GLY A 130 6.77 24.29 11.67
C GLY A 130 5.43 24.34 12.40
N LEU A 131 4.97 23.20 12.89
CA LEU A 131 3.74 23.02 13.65
C LEU A 131 4.07 22.60 15.08
N LYS A 132 3.35 23.14 16.06
CA LYS A 132 3.56 22.82 17.48
C LYS A 132 2.41 21.96 18.00
N ASP A 133 2.76 21.02 18.86
CA ASP A 133 1.74 20.25 19.58
C ASP A 133 0.93 21.13 20.55
N PRO A 134 -0.37 20.85 20.75
CA PRO A 134 -1.23 21.70 21.54
C PRO A 134 -1.02 21.59 23.06
N GLN A 135 -0.23 20.63 23.57
CA GLN A 135 -0.06 20.38 25.00
C GLN A 135 1.26 20.91 25.55
N PHE A 136 2.38 20.67 24.87
CA PHE A 136 3.73 21.06 25.33
C PHE A 136 4.36 22.13 24.44
N HIS A 137 3.69 22.55 23.36
CA HIS A 137 4.12 23.57 22.42
C HIS A 137 5.47 23.29 21.76
N ARG A 138 5.80 21.99 21.60
CA ARG A 138 7.00 21.53 20.87
C ARG A 138 6.66 21.30 19.42
N ASP A 139 7.64 21.54 18.53
CA ASP A 139 7.51 21.18 17.13
C ASP A 139 7.28 19.66 16.99
N ILE A 140 6.44 19.28 16.04
CA ILE A 140 6.05 17.88 15.79
C ILE A 140 7.28 17.01 15.48
N SER A 141 8.34 17.57 14.87
CA SER A 141 9.61 16.87 14.62
C SER A 141 10.25 16.29 15.89
N TYR A 142 10.01 16.89 17.05
CA TYR A 142 10.46 16.33 18.31
C TYR A 142 9.86 14.95 18.56
N TYR A 143 8.57 14.80 18.32
CA TYR A 143 7.83 13.54 18.52
C TYR A 143 8.14 12.52 17.43
N ALA A 144 8.22 12.96 16.18
CA ALA A 144 8.47 12.09 15.05
C ALA A 144 9.92 11.57 15.00
N PHE A 145 10.92 12.39 15.37
CA PHE A 145 12.32 12.06 15.16
C PHE A 145 13.16 12.00 16.46
N THR A 146 12.97 12.94 17.37
CA THR A 146 13.83 13.06 18.56
C THR A 146 13.39 12.13 19.70
N LEU A 147 12.11 12.10 20.01
CA LEU A 147 11.57 11.26 21.09
C LEU A 147 11.82 9.76 20.86
N PRO A 148 11.63 9.20 19.66
CA PRO A 148 11.98 7.79 19.38
C PRO A 148 13.46 7.50 19.60
N MET A 149 14.36 8.42 19.22
CA MET A 149 15.79 8.27 19.45
C MET A 149 16.15 8.33 20.93
N GLN A 150 15.58 9.27 21.69
CA GLN A 150 15.76 9.36 23.13
C GLN A 150 15.28 8.09 23.87
N ARG A 151 14.13 7.55 23.47
CA ARG A 151 13.59 6.28 24.00
C ARG A 151 14.50 5.10 23.65
N PHE A 152 15.02 5.05 22.42
CA PHE A 152 16.01 4.04 22.05
C PHE A 152 17.29 4.12 22.91
N LEU A 153 17.85 5.31 23.08
CA LEU A 153 19.02 5.52 23.91
C LEU A 153 18.77 5.12 25.38
N LEU A 154 17.63 5.53 25.90
CA LEU A 154 17.21 5.17 27.26
C LEU A 154 17.07 3.65 27.43
N SER A 155 16.48 2.95 26.46
CA SER A 155 16.34 1.49 26.50
C SER A 155 17.69 0.77 26.47
N MET A 156 18.65 1.27 25.68
CA MET A 156 20.02 0.75 25.67
C MET A 156 20.72 0.96 27.02
N LEU A 157 20.57 2.13 27.63
CA LEU A 157 21.15 2.42 28.95
C LEU A 157 20.53 1.55 30.05
N PHE A 158 19.21 1.34 30.03
CA PHE A 158 18.56 0.39 30.92
C PHE A 158 19.12 -1.04 30.73
N ALA A 159 19.25 -1.49 29.50
CA ALA A 159 19.77 -2.81 29.20
C ALA A 159 21.22 -2.97 29.74
N VAL A 160 22.09 -1.97 29.53
CA VAL A 160 23.45 -1.97 30.08
C VAL A 160 23.43 -2.13 31.60
N VAL A 161 22.61 -1.35 32.31
CA VAL A 161 22.55 -1.36 33.78
C VAL A 161 21.97 -2.69 34.29
N VAL A 162 20.89 -3.19 33.67
CA VAL A 162 20.24 -4.45 34.07
C VAL A 162 21.17 -5.65 33.84
N VAL A 163 21.78 -5.75 32.65
CA VAL A 163 22.71 -6.84 32.33
C VAL A 163 23.97 -6.76 33.22
N SER A 164 24.47 -5.53 33.47
CA SER A 164 25.60 -5.36 34.40
C SER A 164 25.21 -5.78 35.82
N LEU A 165 24.03 -5.42 36.30
CA LEU A 165 23.55 -5.82 37.64
C LEU A 165 23.42 -7.34 37.75
N LEU A 166 22.81 -8.01 36.77
CA LEU A 166 22.68 -9.45 36.75
C LEU A 166 24.08 -10.15 36.72
N ALA A 167 24.96 -9.63 35.86
CA ALA A 167 26.34 -10.16 35.73
C ALA A 167 27.15 -9.94 37.02
N VAL A 168 26.98 -8.79 37.68
CA VAL A 168 27.61 -8.49 38.98
C VAL A 168 27.07 -9.41 40.08
N LEU A 169 25.75 -9.60 40.15
CA LEU A 169 25.14 -10.51 41.14
C LEU A 169 25.60 -11.96 40.94
N ALA A 170 25.64 -12.45 39.68
CA ALA A 170 26.16 -13.76 39.34
C ALA A 170 27.65 -13.90 39.71
N THR A 171 28.46 -12.91 39.37
CA THR A 171 29.88 -12.88 39.70
C THR A 171 30.09 -12.82 41.23
N ALA A 172 29.31 -12.03 41.94
CA ALA A 172 29.36 -11.93 43.37
C ALA A 172 28.91 -13.22 44.08
N TYR A 173 27.89 -13.90 43.55
CA TYR A 173 27.47 -15.21 44.04
C TYR A 173 28.58 -16.25 43.87
N LEU A 174 29.08 -16.38 42.65
CA LEU A 174 30.17 -17.30 42.33
C LEU A 174 31.44 -17.00 43.12
N SER A 175 31.72 -15.75 43.46
CA SER A 175 32.96 -15.33 44.17
C SER A 175 32.80 -15.16 45.68
N GLY A 176 31.66 -15.54 46.25
CA GLY A 176 31.40 -15.45 47.70
C GLY A 176 31.13 -14.01 48.21
N GLY A 177 30.88 -13.05 47.31
CA GLY A 177 30.42 -11.70 47.67
C GLY A 177 28.94 -11.65 48.06
N LEU A 178 28.14 -12.60 47.59
CA LEU A 178 26.74 -12.82 47.95
C LEU A 178 26.60 -14.21 48.56
N ARG A 179 26.08 -14.30 49.83
CA ARG A 179 26.02 -15.52 50.64
C ARG A 179 24.64 -15.69 51.27
N PRO A 180 23.64 -16.13 50.54
CA PRO A 180 22.24 -16.15 51.02
C PRO A 180 22.05 -17.12 52.19
N GLN A 181 22.84 -18.17 52.29
CA GLN A 181 22.67 -19.30 53.25
C GLN A 181 23.54 -19.21 54.50
N THR A 182 24.35 -18.14 54.70
CA THR A 182 25.19 -18.01 55.89
C THR A 182 24.46 -17.27 57.05
N ALA A 183 24.77 -17.64 58.29
CA ALA A 183 24.22 -16.99 59.50
C ALA A 183 24.75 -15.55 59.70
N GLY A 184 25.75 -15.11 58.91
CA GLY A 184 26.38 -13.81 58.95
C GLY A 184 25.88 -12.81 57.91
N PRO A 185 26.60 -11.70 57.70
CA PRO A 185 26.22 -10.73 56.64
C PRO A 185 26.10 -11.37 55.27
N LYS A 186 24.89 -11.37 54.69
CA LYS A 186 24.60 -12.03 53.43
C LYS A 186 25.27 -11.41 52.19
N VAL A 187 25.67 -10.13 52.27
CA VAL A 187 26.29 -9.35 51.20
C VAL A 187 27.51 -8.61 51.72
N THR A 188 28.65 -8.71 51.03
CA THR A 188 29.87 -7.98 51.42
C THR A 188 29.73 -6.47 51.23
N PRO A 189 30.45 -5.61 51.99
CA PRO A 189 30.37 -4.15 51.86
C PRO A 189 30.70 -3.66 50.43
N ALA A 190 31.70 -4.30 49.77
CA ALA A 190 32.08 -3.93 48.41
C ALA A 190 31.01 -4.29 47.39
N THR A 191 30.44 -5.49 47.45
CA THR A 191 29.32 -5.91 46.59
C THR A 191 28.08 -4.99 46.81
N ARG A 192 27.82 -4.63 48.08
CA ARG A 192 26.75 -3.72 48.46
C ARG A 192 26.92 -2.34 47.82
N ALA A 193 28.13 -1.77 47.90
CA ALA A 193 28.41 -0.48 47.25
C ALA A 193 28.26 -0.54 45.75
N HIS A 194 28.78 -1.58 45.09
CA HIS A 194 28.70 -1.79 43.64
C HIS A 194 27.24 -1.93 43.18
N VAL A 195 26.45 -2.79 43.82
CA VAL A 195 25.00 -2.95 43.52
C VAL A 195 24.24 -1.67 43.79
N SER A 196 24.57 -0.91 44.87
CA SER A 196 23.97 0.41 45.16
C SER A 196 24.21 1.40 44.03
N VAL A 197 25.41 1.45 43.42
CA VAL A 197 25.68 2.34 42.27
C VAL A 197 24.83 1.94 41.08
N LEU A 198 24.78 0.65 40.76
CA LEU A 198 23.96 0.17 39.61
C LEU A 198 22.45 0.42 39.83
N LEU A 199 21.94 0.18 41.01
CA LEU A 199 20.56 0.50 41.39
C LEU A 199 20.29 2.00 41.36
N GLY A 200 21.25 2.83 41.85
CA GLY A 200 21.16 4.29 41.72
C GLY A 200 21.09 4.76 40.27
N LEU A 201 21.92 4.19 39.39
CA LEU A 201 21.85 4.47 37.97
C LEU A 201 20.52 4.01 37.34
N PHE A 202 20.03 2.81 37.71
CA PHE A 202 18.72 2.33 37.27
C PHE A 202 17.60 3.30 37.65
N VAL A 203 17.57 3.78 38.87
CA VAL A 203 16.56 4.74 39.36
C VAL A 203 16.70 6.10 38.70
N LEU A 204 17.94 6.54 38.42
CA LEU A 204 18.18 7.79 37.68
C LEU A 204 17.67 7.71 36.25
N LEU A 205 17.90 6.57 35.58
CA LEU A 205 17.32 6.29 34.23
C LEU A 205 15.78 6.25 34.29
N LYS A 206 15.21 5.75 35.43
CA LYS A 206 13.75 5.77 35.63
C LYS A 206 13.21 7.18 35.77
N ALA A 207 13.96 8.11 36.41
CA ALA A 207 13.62 9.53 36.42
C ALA A 207 13.54 10.10 35.00
N TRP A 208 14.54 9.80 34.16
CA TRP A 208 14.51 10.20 32.75
C TRP A 208 13.35 9.55 31.98
N ALA A 209 13.05 8.27 32.24
CA ALA A 209 11.87 7.61 31.66
C ALA A 209 10.57 8.36 32.02
N TYR A 210 10.34 8.70 33.30
CA TYR A 210 9.18 9.46 33.71
C TYR A 210 9.10 10.84 33.05
N TRP A 211 10.24 11.49 32.83
CA TRP A 211 10.28 12.75 32.08
C TRP A 211 9.84 12.62 30.64
N LEU A 212 10.34 11.58 29.90
CA LEU A 212 9.95 11.29 28.53
C LEU A 212 8.50 10.79 28.42
N ASP A 213 8.01 10.05 29.43
CA ASP A 213 6.64 9.55 29.46
C ASP A 213 5.60 10.66 29.43
N ARG A 214 5.92 11.85 29.95
CA ARG A 214 5.04 13.04 29.90
C ARG A 214 4.72 13.39 28.44
N TYR A 215 5.72 13.43 27.58
CA TYR A 215 5.53 13.70 26.16
C TYR A 215 4.81 12.55 25.43
N GLY A 216 4.98 11.34 25.91
CA GLY A 216 4.27 10.17 25.40
C GLY A 216 2.76 10.21 25.63
N LEU A 217 2.26 11.03 26.57
CA LEU A 217 0.83 11.17 26.81
C LEU A 217 0.08 11.84 25.67
N ASN A 218 0.75 12.56 24.77
CA ASN A 218 0.16 13.04 23.53
C ASN A 218 -0.31 11.90 22.60
N PHE A 219 0.03 10.65 22.92
CA PHE A 219 -0.39 9.42 22.23
C PHE A 219 -1.18 8.49 23.18
N SER A 220 -1.72 9.02 24.28
CA SER A 220 -2.51 8.25 25.23
C SER A 220 -3.80 7.73 24.59
N ARG A 221 -4.23 6.53 25.02
CA ARG A 221 -5.52 5.92 24.65
C ARG A 221 -6.48 5.85 25.84
N ARG A 222 -6.30 6.72 26.82
CA ARG A 222 -7.07 6.70 28.08
C ARG A 222 -8.42 7.39 27.98
N GLY A 223 -8.51 8.48 27.22
CA GLY A 223 -9.72 9.28 27.04
C GLY A 223 -10.71 8.68 26.08
N PHE A 224 -11.67 9.49 25.66
CA PHE A 224 -12.68 9.10 24.67
C PHE A 224 -12.07 8.85 23.27
N VAL A 225 -11.06 9.63 22.90
CA VAL A 225 -10.37 9.49 21.61
C VAL A 225 -9.23 8.47 21.69
N ASP A 226 -9.00 7.77 20.60
CA ASP A 226 -7.97 6.72 20.52
C ASP A 226 -6.53 7.24 20.61
N THR A 227 -6.31 8.55 20.44
CA THR A 227 -4.98 9.15 20.50
C THR A 227 -5.05 10.59 20.98
N GLY A 228 -4.32 10.88 22.05
CA GLY A 228 -4.23 12.22 22.63
C GLY A 228 -4.25 12.19 24.15
N ALA A 229 -3.69 13.22 24.80
CA ALA A 229 -3.81 13.37 26.24
C ALA A 229 -5.25 13.72 26.61
N SER A 230 -5.85 12.95 27.51
CA SER A 230 -7.18 13.16 28.05
C SER A 230 -7.17 14.20 29.21
N TYR A 231 -8.34 14.57 29.71
CA TYR A 231 -8.45 15.37 30.92
C TYR A 231 -7.66 14.75 32.06
N THR A 232 -7.82 13.46 32.33
CA THR A 232 -7.09 12.74 33.36
C THR A 232 -5.58 12.76 33.14
N ASP A 233 -5.13 12.64 31.89
CA ASP A 233 -3.71 12.68 31.59
C ASP A 233 -3.10 14.03 31.91
N VAL A 234 -3.77 15.11 31.55
CA VAL A 234 -3.27 16.48 31.76
C VAL A 234 -3.33 16.87 33.24
N HIS A 235 -4.44 16.58 33.96
CA HIS A 235 -4.67 17.04 35.32
C HIS A 235 -4.20 16.09 36.41
N ALA A 236 -3.98 14.82 36.10
CA ALA A 236 -3.51 13.82 37.07
C ALA A 236 -2.18 13.17 36.69
N VAL A 237 -2.05 12.64 35.46
CA VAL A 237 -0.89 11.82 35.09
C VAL A 237 0.37 12.66 34.84
N ILE A 238 0.29 13.81 34.14
CA ILE A 238 1.44 14.72 33.92
C ILE A 238 2.00 15.25 35.27
N PRO A 239 1.16 15.79 36.21
CA PRO A 239 1.64 16.14 37.54
C PRO A 239 2.25 14.96 38.30
N ALA A 240 1.61 13.80 38.29
CA ALA A 240 2.10 12.57 38.90
C ALA A 240 3.49 12.18 38.38
N LYS A 241 3.67 12.13 37.04
CA LYS A 241 4.97 11.83 36.41
C LYS A 241 6.03 12.87 36.80
N THR A 242 5.67 14.14 36.92
CA THR A 242 6.60 15.21 37.32
C THR A 242 7.06 15.03 38.75
N ILE A 243 6.14 14.69 39.67
CA ILE A 243 6.48 14.36 41.07
C ILE A 243 7.38 13.12 41.14
N LEU A 244 7.07 12.08 40.38
CA LEU A 244 7.86 10.84 40.30
C LEU A 244 9.26 11.07 39.75
N VAL A 245 9.49 12.03 38.85
CA VAL A 245 10.85 12.44 38.46
C VAL A 245 11.65 12.91 39.68
N VAL A 246 11.10 13.84 40.46
CA VAL A 246 11.79 14.39 41.64
C VAL A 246 12.07 13.27 42.66
N VAL A 247 11.05 12.46 42.97
CA VAL A 247 11.18 11.32 43.89
C VAL A 247 12.24 10.33 43.41
N ALA A 248 12.29 10.03 42.13
CA ALA A 248 13.29 9.11 41.55
C ALA A 248 14.71 9.70 41.63
N VAL A 249 14.90 11.01 41.42
CA VAL A 249 16.20 11.68 41.55
C VAL A 249 16.68 11.62 43.00
N ILE A 250 15.79 11.93 43.97
CA ILE A 250 16.13 11.84 45.42
C ILE A 250 16.49 10.38 45.78
N CYS A 251 15.69 9.42 45.34
CA CYS A 251 15.94 7.99 45.57
C CYS A 251 17.28 7.57 45.00
N ALA A 252 17.63 7.95 43.77
CA ALA A 252 18.93 7.71 43.17
C ALA A 252 20.07 8.31 44.00
N GLY A 253 19.92 9.54 44.48
CA GLY A 253 20.86 10.20 45.41
C GLY A 253 21.10 9.37 46.66
N ILE A 254 20.05 8.81 47.27
CA ILE A 254 20.15 7.94 48.47
C ILE A 254 20.91 6.64 48.13
N PHE A 255 20.68 6.05 46.95
CA PHE A 255 21.46 4.89 46.51
C PHE A 255 22.94 5.21 46.34
N PHE A 256 23.29 6.37 45.77
CA PHE A 256 24.71 6.79 45.65
C PHE A 256 25.31 7.12 47.00
N ALA A 257 24.60 7.81 47.90
CA ALA A 257 25.04 8.08 49.27
C ALA A 257 25.30 6.78 50.07
N ASN A 258 24.55 5.71 49.79
CA ASN A 258 24.70 4.41 50.44
C ASN A 258 26.05 3.74 50.22
N VAL A 259 26.79 4.13 49.22
CA VAL A 259 28.19 3.70 49.01
C VAL A 259 29.02 4.05 50.27
N ARG A 260 28.70 5.18 50.92
CA ARG A 260 29.41 5.70 52.08
C ARG A 260 28.71 5.33 53.39
N ILE A 261 27.39 5.40 53.43
CA ILE A 261 26.55 5.12 54.62
C ILE A 261 26.49 3.61 54.90
N ARG A 262 26.52 2.76 53.86
CA ARG A 262 26.55 1.29 53.95
C ARG A 262 25.35 0.67 54.68
N ASN A 263 24.20 1.36 54.70
CA ASN A 263 22.96 0.92 55.34
C ASN A 263 21.85 0.65 54.34
N TRP A 264 21.53 -0.64 54.07
CA TRP A 264 20.50 -1.03 53.11
C TRP A 264 19.06 -0.59 53.45
N ARG A 265 18.81 -0.26 54.70
CA ARG A 265 17.45 0.17 55.13
C ARG A 265 17.03 1.45 54.43
N LEU A 266 17.95 2.44 54.30
CA LEU A 266 17.65 3.72 53.69
C LEU A 266 17.31 3.60 52.18
N PRO A 267 18.13 2.97 51.32
CA PRO A 267 17.79 2.75 49.93
C PRO A 267 16.53 1.88 49.73
N ALA A 268 16.32 0.86 50.59
CA ALA A 268 15.14 0.01 50.53
C ALA A 268 13.85 0.81 50.88
N ILE A 269 13.89 1.65 51.88
CA ILE A 269 12.78 2.55 52.25
C ILE A 269 12.55 3.54 51.09
N ALA A 270 13.58 4.19 50.58
CA ALA A 270 13.45 5.15 49.47
C ALA A 270 12.87 4.49 48.18
N PHE A 271 13.31 3.28 47.86
CA PHE A 271 12.74 2.52 46.77
C PHE A 271 11.28 2.10 47.02
N GLY A 272 10.99 1.68 48.28
CA GLY A 272 9.61 1.37 48.69
C GLY A 272 8.69 2.58 48.60
N VAL A 273 9.13 3.76 49.04
CA VAL A 273 8.39 5.01 48.90
C VAL A 273 8.20 5.40 47.42
N MET A 274 9.24 5.23 46.59
CA MET A 274 9.14 5.46 45.16
C MET A 274 8.15 4.51 44.50
N ALA A 275 8.19 3.22 44.81
CA ALA A 275 7.27 2.22 44.28
C ALA A 275 5.83 2.47 44.75
N LEU A 276 5.63 2.78 46.05
CA LEU A 276 4.33 3.14 46.59
C LEU A 276 3.81 4.45 45.95
N GLY A 277 4.67 5.45 45.77
CA GLY A 277 4.34 6.68 45.06
C GLY A 277 3.94 6.43 43.62
N ALA A 278 4.64 5.54 42.90
CA ALA A 278 4.28 5.17 41.54
C ALA A 278 2.90 4.47 41.46
N ILE A 279 2.55 3.66 42.45
CA ILE A 279 1.24 3.01 42.56
C ILE A 279 0.16 4.03 42.94
N VAL A 280 0.36 4.78 44.01
CA VAL A 280 -0.66 5.69 44.56
C VAL A 280 -0.84 6.91 43.63
N ILE A 281 0.24 7.65 43.39
CA ILE A 281 0.18 8.92 42.63
C ILE A 281 0.11 8.64 41.14
N GLY A 282 0.84 7.63 40.63
CA GLY A 282 0.87 7.30 39.21
C GLY A 282 -0.24 6.37 38.74
N GLY A 283 -0.90 5.64 39.64
CA GLY A 283 -1.98 4.70 39.30
C GLY A 283 -3.31 5.02 39.96
N VAL A 284 -3.42 4.95 41.30
CA VAL A 284 -4.69 5.09 42.01
C VAL A 284 -5.29 6.49 41.84
N TYR A 285 -4.49 7.55 41.98
CA TYR A 285 -4.96 8.93 41.84
C TYR A 285 -5.57 9.22 40.44
N PRO A 286 -4.94 8.87 39.32
CA PRO A 286 -5.58 9.01 38.01
C PRO A 286 -6.88 8.22 37.87
N LEU A 287 -6.96 7.00 38.42
CA LEU A 287 -8.20 6.20 38.43
C LEU A 287 -9.32 6.90 39.20
N VAL A 288 -9.01 7.47 40.37
CA VAL A 288 -9.99 8.24 41.17
C VAL A 288 -10.48 9.46 40.40
N VAL A 289 -9.57 10.23 39.78
CA VAL A 289 -9.93 11.37 38.91
C VAL A 289 -10.82 10.92 37.74
N GLN A 290 -10.45 9.85 37.06
CA GLN A 290 -11.24 9.31 35.94
C GLN A 290 -12.66 8.91 36.40
N GLN A 291 -12.75 8.15 37.49
CA GLN A 291 -14.01 7.57 37.95
C GLN A 291 -14.97 8.60 38.58
N PHE A 292 -14.46 9.50 39.41
CA PHE A 292 -15.30 10.41 40.19
C PHE A 292 -15.35 11.84 39.66
N SER A 293 -14.38 12.24 38.81
CA SER A 293 -14.36 13.59 38.26
C SER A 293 -14.73 13.60 36.78
N VAL A 294 -14.17 12.67 35.97
CA VAL A 294 -14.36 12.71 34.52
C VAL A 294 -15.66 12.00 34.08
N ARG A 295 -15.85 10.73 34.45
CA ARG A 295 -17.03 9.95 34.03
C ARG A 295 -18.39 10.61 34.23
N PRO A 296 -18.68 11.30 35.36
CA PRO A 296 -19.99 11.95 35.53
C PRO A 296 -20.27 13.11 34.59
N SER A 297 -19.25 13.73 34.00
CA SER A 297 -19.33 14.86 33.05
C SER A 297 -18.29 14.70 31.93
N GLU A 298 -18.20 13.50 31.37
CA GLU A 298 -17.13 13.14 30.43
C GLU A 298 -17.17 13.97 29.15
N ALA A 299 -18.36 14.19 28.61
CA ALA A 299 -18.54 14.99 27.40
C ALA A 299 -17.95 16.40 27.55
N ASP A 300 -18.24 17.08 28.66
CA ASP A 300 -17.77 18.46 28.89
C ASP A 300 -16.26 18.49 29.16
N LYS A 301 -15.76 17.55 30.00
CA LYS A 301 -14.35 17.52 30.37
C LYS A 301 -13.42 17.07 29.29
N GLU A 302 -13.86 16.15 28.44
CA GLU A 302 -13.08 15.66 27.29
C GLU A 302 -13.24 16.57 26.07
N ALA A 303 -14.25 17.43 25.97
CA ALA A 303 -14.50 18.29 24.81
C ALA A 303 -13.25 19.06 24.32
N PRO A 304 -12.43 19.72 25.16
CA PRO A 304 -11.22 20.40 24.68
C PRO A 304 -10.18 19.46 24.08
N TYR A 305 -10.09 18.21 24.57
CA TYR A 305 -9.14 17.20 24.10
C TYR A 305 -9.62 16.51 22.85
N ILE A 306 -10.94 16.30 22.72
CA ILE A 306 -11.61 15.86 21.49
C ILE A 306 -11.40 16.90 20.39
N ALA A 307 -11.59 18.18 20.68
CA ALA A 307 -11.37 19.27 19.70
C ALA A 307 -9.92 19.28 19.19
N ARG A 308 -8.93 19.11 20.08
CA ARG A 308 -7.51 18.98 19.69
C ARG A 308 -7.28 17.75 18.81
N ASN A 309 -7.88 16.61 19.14
CA ASN A 309 -7.76 15.39 18.36
C ASN A 309 -8.38 15.56 16.95
N ILE A 310 -9.54 16.19 16.85
CA ILE A 310 -10.19 16.49 15.55
C ILE A 310 -9.27 17.36 14.69
N GLU A 311 -8.78 18.47 15.24
CA GLU A 311 -7.91 19.41 14.54
C GLU A 311 -6.61 18.74 14.07
N GLN A 312 -5.89 18.07 14.98
CA GLN A 312 -4.61 17.46 14.66
C GLN A 312 -4.76 16.28 13.70
N THR A 313 -5.84 15.51 13.77
CA THR A 313 -6.14 14.46 12.82
C THR A 313 -6.37 15.01 11.42
N ARG A 314 -7.17 16.06 11.29
CA ARG A 314 -7.42 16.74 10.01
C ARG A 314 -6.12 17.26 9.39
N ILE A 315 -5.29 17.91 10.18
CA ILE A 315 -3.97 18.37 9.72
C ILE A 315 -3.12 17.17 9.30
N ALA A 316 -3.03 16.13 10.11
CA ALA A 316 -2.16 14.98 9.87
C ALA A 316 -2.52 14.18 8.61
N TYR A 317 -3.78 14.18 8.21
CA TYR A 317 -4.27 13.40 7.05
C TYR A 317 -4.69 14.28 5.87
N GLY A 318 -4.48 15.60 5.94
CA GLY A 318 -4.87 16.51 4.85
C GLY A 318 -6.39 16.64 4.69
N LEU A 319 -7.14 16.61 5.78
CA LEU A 319 -8.60 16.71 5.82
C LEU A 319 -9.06 18.08 6.34
N ASN A 320 -8.36 19.16 5.99
CA ASN A 320 -8.64 20.49 6.51
C ASN A 320 -9.87 21.11 5.84
N PRO A 321 -10.94 21.44 6.60
CA PRO A 321 -12.12 22.09 6.05
C PRO A 321 -11.79 23.42 5.39
N GLY A 322 -12.43 23.68 4.24
CA GLY A 322 -12.28 24.92 3.48
C GLY A 322 -11.00 25.02 2.63
N SER A 323 -9.99 24.15 2.89
CA SER A 323 -8.76 24.12 2.08
C SER A 323 -8.66 22.84 1.24
N THR A 324 -8.44 21.69 1.87
CA THR A 324 -8.35 20.40 1.18
C THR A 324 -9.68 19.65 1.12
N VAL A 325 -10.63 19.97 2.00
CA VAL A 325 -11.99 19.40 2.01
C VAL A 325 -13.01 20.52 1.86
N LYS A 326 -13.85 20.43 0.83
CA LYS A 326 -14.98 21.33 0.58
C LYS A 326 -16.27 20.58 0.80
N THR A 327 -17.02 20.93 1.84
CA THR A 327 -18.35 20.38 2.09
C THR A 327 -19.38 21.22 1.36
N VAL A 328 -20.22 20.59 0.54
CA VAL A 328 -21.31 21.20 -0.20
C VAL A 328 -22.61 20.56 0.29
N PRO A 329 -23.55 21.35 0.84
CA PRO A 329 -24.89 20.84 1.16
C PRO A 329 -25.57 20.32 -0.11
N TYR A 330 -26.14 19.11 -0.03
CA TYR A 330 -26.78 18.46 -1.17
C TYR A 330 -28.08 17.80 -0.74
N THR A 331 -29.18 18.05 -1.45
CA THR A 331 -30.49 17.57 -1.00
C THR A 331 -30.72 16.10 -1.32
N GLY A 332 -30.26 15.64 -2.46
CA GLY A 332 -30.34 14.23 -2.92
C GLY A 332 -31.75 13.77 -3.34
N VAL A 333 -32.75 14.65 -3.30
CA VAL A 333 -34.16 14.27 -3.51
C VAL A 333 -34.92 15.17 -4.48
N GLN A 334 -34.25 16.11 -5.11
CA GLN A 334 -34.92 17.04 -6.03
C GLN A 334 -34.38 16.77 -7.45
N ALA A 335 -35.10 15.93 -8.17
CA ALA A 335 -34.85 15.73 -9.59
C ALA A 335 -35.00 17.05 -10.33
N GLY A 336 -34.03 17.39 -11.17
CA GLY A 336 -34.18 18.43 -12.18
C GLY A 336 -35.15 17.98 -13.28
N ASP A 337 -35.40 18.87 -14.27
CA ASP A 337 -36.15 18.48 -15.46
C ASP A 337 -35.47 17.31 -16.18
N ALA A 338 -36.17 16.21 -16.32
CA ALA A 338 -35.69 14.95 -16.87
C ALA A 338 -35.00 15.12 -18.25
N LYS A 339 -35.57 15.98 -19.11
CA LYS A 339 -35.03 16.26 -20.44
C LYS A 339 -33.72 17.02 -20.36
N THR A 340 -33.59 17.96 -19.42
CA THR A 340 -32.34 18.70 -19.16
C THR A 340 -31.27 17.77 -18.61
N LEU A 341 -31.62 16.90 -17.68
CA LEU A 341 -30.68 15.93 -17.08
C LEU A 341 -30.20 14.90 -18.11
N ARG A 342 -31.13 14.45 -19.00
CA ARG A 342 -30.79 13.56 -20.09
C ARG A 342 -29.82 14.21 -21.11
N GLY A 343 -29.87 15.53 -21.24
CA GLY A 343 -28.99 16.33 -22.08
C GLY A 343 -27.61 16.63 -21.44
N ASP A 344 -27.31 16.10 -20.27
CA ASP A 344 -26.04 16.33 -19.61
C ASP A 344 -24.87 15.82 -20.48
N GLN A 345 -23.94 16.72 -20.85
CA GLN A 345 -22.79 16.45 -21.70
C GLN A 345 -21.50 16.26 -20.90
N LEU A 346 -21.55 16.44 -19.58
CA LEU A 346 -20.36 16.43 -18.72
C LEU A 346 -20.18 15.09 -18.02
N THR A 347 -21.25 14.44 -17.59
CA THR A 347 -21.21 13.19 -16.83
C THR A 347 -21.68 12.00 -17.64
N LEU A 348 -22.88 12.08 -18.26
CA LEU A 348 -23.49 10.92 -18.95
C LEU A 348 -22.64 10.33 -20.08
N PRO A 349 -21.97 11.10 -20.95
CA PRO A 349 -21.13 10.55 -22.02
C PRO A 349 -19.89 9.80 -21.51
N ASN A 350 -19.44 10.10 -20.29
CA ASN A 350 -18.24 9.53 -19.68
C ASN A 350 -18.53 8.38 -18.72
N LEU A 351 -19.78 7.91 -18.65
CA LEU A 351 -20.17 6.82 -17.75
C LEU A 351 -19.44 5.53 -18.08
N ARG A 352 -18.66 5.06 -17.15
CA ARG A 352 -17.91 3.81 -17.31
C ARG A 352 -18.85 2.60 -17.31
N LEU A 353 -18.74 1.78 -18.35
CA LEU A 353 -19.43 0.50 -18.50
C LEU A 353 -18.50 -0.69 -18.29
N LEU A 354 -17.21 -0.50 -18.60
CA LEU A 354 -16.22 -1.55 -18.47
C LEU A 354 -15.68 -1.62 -17.03
N ASP A 355 -15.93 -2.75 -16.37
CA ASP A 355 -15.46 -2.98 -15.01
C ASP A 355 -14.05 -3.62 -15.03
N PRO A 356 -13.02 -2.95 -14.48
CA PRO A 356 -11.67 -3.49 -14.44
C PRO A 356 -11.51 -4.81 -13.69
N THR A 357 -12.48 -5.19 -12.85
CA THR A 357 -12.45 -6.44 -12.08
C THR A 357 -13.08 -7.61 -12.83
N GLU A 358 -14.00 -7.34 -13.74
CA GLU A 358 -14.73 -8.37 -14.49
C GLU A 358 -14.10 -8.68 -15.85
N LEU A 359 -13.26 -7.77 -16.37
CA LEU A 359 -12.70 -7.87 -17.72
C LEU A 359 -11.36 -8.62 -17.86
N PRO A 360 -10.61 -9.02 -16.82
CA PRO A 360 -9.32 -9.73 -17.01
C PRO A 360 -9.45 -10.97 -17.90
N ASP A 361 -10.48 -11.80 -17.68
CA ASP A 361 -10.76 -12.99 -18.51
C ASP A 361 -11.05 -12.61 -19.96
N THR A 362 -11.75 -11.50 -20.20
CA THR A 362 -12.06 -10.98 -21.54
C THR A 362 -10.81 -10.50 -22.26
N PHE A 363 -9.94 -9.74 -21.57
CA PHE A 363 -8.64 -9.32 -22.09
C PHE A 363 -7.76 -10.54 -22.39
N GLN A 364 -7.73 -11.52 -21.48
CA GLN A 364 -6.96 -12.75 -21.66
C GLN A 364 -7.44 -13.54 -22.89
N GLN A 365 -8.74 -13.66 -23.10
CA GLN A 365 -9.30 -14.43 -24.22
C GLN A 365 -9.10 -13.71 -25.55
N LEU A 366 -9.34 -12.39 -25.60
CA LEU A 366 -9.29 -11.62 -26.84
C LEU A 366 -7.88 -11.14 -27.18
N GLN A 367 -7.04 -10.89 -26.20
CA GLN A 367 -5.74 -10.25 -26.36
C GLN A 367 -4.57 -11.05 -25.76
N GLY A 368 -4.80 -12.24 -25.20
CA GLY A 368 -3.75 -13.08 -24.62
C GLY A 368 -2.86 -13.76 -25.66
N PHE A 369 -3.41 -14.15 -26.80
CA PHE A 369 -2.78 -14.83 -27.94
C PHE A 369 -2.06 -16.16 -27.63
N LYS A 370 -1.32 -16.23 -26.55
CA LYS A 370 -0.57 -17.41 -26.10
C LYS A 370 -0.70 -17.58 -24.58
N SER A 371 -0.62 -18.81 -24.12
CA SER A 371 -0.80 -19.18 -22.70
C SER A 371 0.29 -18.64 -21.78
N PHE A 372 1.44 -18.25 -22.31
CA PHE A 372 2.53 -17.64 -21.54
C PHE A 372 2.43 -16.11 -21.42
N TYR A 373 1.38 -15.50 -21.96
CA TYR A 373 1.01 -14.11 -21.66
C TYR A 373 -0.17 -14.07 -20.71
N SER A 374 -0.13 -13.18 -19.74
CA SER A 374 -1.25 -12.96 -18.80
C SER A 374 -1.49 -11.48 -18.56
N PHE A 375 -2.74 -11.20 -18.22
CA PHE A 375 -3.13 -9.91 -17.66
C PHE A 375 -3.28 -10.03 -16.14
N PRO A 376 -3.16 -8.92 -15.39
CA PRO A 376 -3.41 -8.94 -13.94
C PRO A 376 -4.87 -9.29 -13.64
N SER A 377 -5.13 -9.75 -12.40
CA SER A 377 -6.47 -10.09 -11.94
C SER A 377 -7.42 -8.90 -11.80
N THR A 378 -6.90 -7.70 -11.88
CA THR A 378 -7.63 -6.43 -11.91
C THR A 378 -6.91 -5.53 -12.89
N LEU A 379 -7.64 -4.96 -13.83
CA LEU A 379 -7.11 -4.02 -14.80
C LEU A 379 -7.05 -2.62 -14.21
N ASP A 380 -6.35 -1.70 -14.85
CA ASP A 380 -6.23 -0.32 -14.42
C ASP A 380 -7.13 0.61 -15.23
N VAL A 381 -7.34 1.81 -14.68
CA VAL A 381 -8.07 2.88 -15.36
C VAL A 381 -7.17 4.09 -15.49
N ASP A 382 -7.00 4.58 -16.71
CA ASP A 382 -6.19 5.76 -17.01
C ASP A 382 -6.86 6.64 -18.06
N ARG A 383 -6.26 7.76 -18.41
CA ARG A 383 -6.78 8.75 -19.34
C ARG A 383 -5.83 8.92 -20.50
N TYR A 384 -6.39 8.93 -21.71
CA TYR A 384 -5.66 9.22 -22.93
C TYR A 384 -6.35 10.33 -23.73
N GLY A 385 -5.59 11.02 -24.55
CA GLY A 385 -6.06 12.22 -25.27
C GLY A 385 -5.84 13.51 -24.46
N SER A 386 -6.33 14.63 -24.98
CA SER A 386 -6.16 15.95 -24.36
C SER A 386 -7.40 16.82 -24.52
N GLY A 387 -7.69 17.66 -23.54
CA GLY A 387 -8.85 18.56 -23.54
C GLY A 387 -10.17 17.80 -23.71
N ASP A 388 -11.04 18.27 -24.59
CA ASP A 388 -12.36 17.66 -24.85
C ASP A 388 -12.29 16.26 -25.50
N LYS A 389 -11.12 15.81 -25.90
CA LYS A 389 -10.88 14.46 -26.45
C LYS A 389 -10.23 13.52 -25.43
N GLN A 390 -10.08 13.95 -24.20
CA GLN A 390 -9.59 13.08 -23.14
C GLN A 390 -10.64 12.02 -22.83
N GLN A 391 -10.26 10.76 -22.89
CA GLN A 391 -11.13 9.62 -22.67
C GLN A 391 -10.54 8.68 -21.62
N GLU A 392 -11.39 8.18 -20.75
CA GLU A 392 -11.08 7.16 -19.77
C GLU A 392 -10.94 5.80 -20.47
N GLN A 393 -9.85 5.11 -20.19
CA GLN A 393 -9.50 3.81 -20.76
C GLN A 393 -9.30 2.78 -19.66
N VAL A 394 -9.76 1.57 -19.89
CA VAL A 394 -9.33 0.39 -19.11
C VAL A 394 -8.06 -0.15 -19.75
N VAL A 395 -6.99 -0.18 -18.97
CA VAL A 395 -5.64 -0.45 -19.49
C VAL A 395 -4.97 -1.61 -18.78
N ALA A 396 -4.09 -2.30 -19.49
CA ALA A 396 -3.22 -3.33 -18.95
C ALA A 396 -2.04 -3.61 -19.88
N VAL A 397 -1.02 -4.27 -19.34
CA VAL A 397 0.07 -4.84 -20.13
C VAL A 397 -0.06 -6.36 -20.22
N ARG A 398 0.41 -6.95 -21.34
CA ARG A 398 0.59 -8.40 -21.42
C ARG A 398 1.91 -8.78 -20.78
N ASP A 399 1.88 -9.21 -19.54
CA ASP A 399 3.08 -9.65 -18.84
C ASP A 399 3.36 -11.13 -19.09
N ILE A 400 4.56 -11.57 -18.76
CA ILE A 400 5.00 -12.97 -18.96
C ILE A 400 4.50 -13.85 -17.81
N ASN A 401 3.87 -14.97 -18.14
CA ASN A 401 3.40 -15.97 -17.19
C ASN A 401 3.98 -17.35 -17.53
N LEU A 402 5.01 -17.76 -16.81
CA LEU A 402 5.66 -19.05 -17.03
C LEU A 402 4.81 -20.25 -16.64
N ASP A 403 3.81 -20.07 -15.76
CA ASP A 403 2.89 -21.14 -15.36
C ASP A 403 1.96 -21.56 -16.52
N GLY A 404 1.76 -20.66 -17.49
CA GLY A 404 1.02 -20.96 -18.71
C GLY A 404 1.77 -21.84 -19.72
N LEU A 405 3.06 -22.12 -19.49
CA LEU A 405 3.84 -23.02 -20.35
C LEU A 405 3.44 -24.48 -20.10
N ALA A 406 3.29 -25.25 -21.17
CA ALA A 406 3.06 -26.70 -21.06
C ALA A 406 4.21 -27.38 -20.27
N PRO A 407 3.95 -28.45 -19.50
CA PRO A 407 4.98 -29.10 -18.67
C PRO A 407 6.26 -29.47 -19.43
N GLY A 408 6.15 -29.89 -20.69
CA GLY A 408 7.31 -30.18 -21.52
C GLY A 408 8.11 -28.97 -21.99
N GLN A 409 7.57 -27.76 -21.85
CA GLN A 409 8.22 -26.50 -22.21
C GLN A 409 8.83 -25.77 -21.01
N GLN A 410 8.65 -26.26 -19.79
CA GLN A 410 9.14 -25.65 -18.54
C GLN A 410 10.62 -26.00 -18.28
N SER A 411 11.46 -26.08 -19.32
CA SER A 411 12.90 -26.26 -19.16
C SER A 411 13.55 -25.00 -18.59
N TRP A 412 14.70 -25.15 -17.91
CA TRP A 412 15.48 -24.03 -17.39
C TRP A 412 15.82 -22.98 -18.47
N ILE A 413 16.16 -23.46 -19.67
CA ILE A 413 16.47 -22.59 -20.81
C ILE A 413 15.24 -21.76 -21.19
N ASN A 414 14.09 -22.38 -21.29
CA ASN A 414 12.85 -21.69 -21.64
C ASN A 414 12.48 -20.65 -20.58
N GLN A 415 12.51 -21.04 -19.31
CA GLN A 415 12.10 -20.16 -18.20
C GLN A 415 13.04 -18.96 -18.00
N HIS A 416 14.34 -19.10 -18.33
CA HIS A 416 15.31 -18.05 -17.99
C HIS A 416 15.97 -17.37 -19.19
N LEU A 417 15.94 -17.98 -20.38
CA LEU A 417 16.67 -17.50 -21.55
C LEU A 417 15.77 -17.24 -22.77
N VAL A 418 14.59 -17.87 -22.85
CA VAL A 418 13.68 -17.76 -24.00
C VAL A 418 12.47 -16.90 -23.65
N TYR A 419 11.69 -17.29 -22.66
CA TYR A 419 10.51 -16.53 -22.22
C TYR A 419 10.92 -15.50 -21.17
N THR A 420 11.54 -14.41 -21.63
CA THR A 420 12.19 -13.43 -20.75
C THR A 420 11.34 -12.19 -20.47
N HIS A 421 10.34 -11.89 -21.29
CA HIS A 421 9.54 -10.65 -21.21
C HIS A 421 8.12 -10.84 -21.72
N GLY A 422 7.23 -9.98 -21.26
CA GLY A 422 5.90 -9.78 -21.82
C GLY A 422 5.93 -8.83 -23.01
N PHE A 423 4.78 -8.61 -23.68
CA PHE A 423 4.74 -7.84 -24.92
C PHE A 423 3.43 -7.09 -25.12
N GLY A 424 3.49 -5.78 -25.17
CA GLY A 424 2.41 -4.90 -25.60
C GLY A 424 1.55 -4.35 -24.47
N PHE A 425 1.02 -3.18 -24.74
CA PHE A 425 0.03 -2.45 -23.94
C PHE A 425 -1.33 -2.62 -24.60
N VAL A 426 -2.38 -2.77 -23.80
CA VAL A 426 -3.77 -2.91 -24.26
C VAL A 426 -4.62 -1.87 -23.57
N ALA A 427 -5.45 -1.19 -24.35
CA ALA A 427 -6.37 -0.19 -23.84
C ALA A 427 -7.73 -0.32 -24.50
N ALA A 428 -8.81 -0.18 -23.73
CA ALA A 428 -10.18 -0.20 -24.18
C ALA A 428 -10.96 0.98 -23.64
N ALA A 429 -11.76 1.63 -24.51
CA ALA A 429 -12.61 2.74 -24.11
C ALA A 429 -13.57 2.32 -22.99
N SER A 430 -13.55 3.00 -21.83
CA SER A 430 -14.27 2.56 -20.62
C SER A 430 -15.79 2.63 -20.72
N ASN A 431 -16.30 3.46 -21.61
CA ASN A 431 -17.72 3.79 -21.79
C ASN A 431 -18.38 3.18 -23.03
N THR A 432 -17.65 2.37 -23.81
CA THR A 432 -18.11 1.87 -25.11
C THR A 432 -17.87 0.37 -25.22
N VAL A 433 -18.84 -0.34 -25.78
CA VAL A 433 -18.75 -1.78 -26.09
C VAL A 433 -19.21 -2.05 -27.52
N GLN A 434 -18.73 -3.15 -28.10
CA GLN A 434 -19.21 -3.70 -29.36
C GLN A 434 -20.67 -4.20 -29.20
N PRO A 435 -21.41 -4.40 -30.28
CA PRO A 435 -22.79 -4.93 -30.23
C PRO A 435 -22.92 -6.28 -29.51
N ASP A 436 -21.86 -7.08 -29.46
CA ASP A 436 -21.83 -8.37 -28.76
C ASP A 436 -21.52 -8.24 -27.26
N GLY A 437 -21.20 -7.02 -26.79
CA GLY A 437 -20.84 -6.70 -25.41
C GLY A 437 -19.35 -6.84 -25.10
N THR A 438 -18.51 -7.01 -26.12
CA THR A 438 -17.04 -7.02 -25.93
C THR A 438 -16.47 -5.60 -25.90
N PRO A 439 -15.30 -5.39 -25.28
CA PRO A 439 -14.64 -4.07 -25.27
C PRO A 439 -14.29 -3.55 -26.65
N VAL A 440 -14.35 -2.24 -26.85
CA VAL A 440 -13.75 -1.56 -28.00
C VAL A 440 -12.31 -1.23 -27.64
N PHE A 441 -11.36 -1.92 -28.28
CA PHE A 441 -9.95 -1.68 -28.06
C PHE A 441 -9.44 -0.52 -28.90
N ASP A 442 -8.83 0.46 -28.24
CA ASP A 442 -8.16 1.60 -28.88
C ASP A 442 -6.66 1.32 -29.06
N GLU A 443 -6.09 0.40 -28.24
CA GLU A 443 -4.75 -0.15 -28.41
C GLU A 443 -4.81 -1.66 -28.17
N SER A 444 -4.30 -2.47 -29.10
CA SER A 444 -4.47 -3.93 -29.08
C SER A 444 -3.41 -4.65 -29.92
N ASP A 445 -3.56 -5.96 -30.06
CA ASP A 445 -2.84 -6.85 -30.96
C ASP A 445 -1.34 -7.05 -30.64
N ILE A 446 -0.69 -7.90 -31.45
CA ILE A 446 0.74 -8.18 -31.45
C ILE A 446 1.24 -8.26 -32.89
N PRO A 447 2.10 -7.36 -33.38
CA PRO A 447 2.60 -6.14 -32.69
C PRO A 447 1.47 -5.17 -32.34
N PRO A 448 1.67 -4.27 -31.32
CA PRO A 448 0.64 -3.32 -30.92
C PRO A 448 0.17 -2.45 -32.09
N THR A 449 -1.15 -2.29 -32.18
CA THR A 449 -1.82 -1.42 -33.16
C THR A 449 -2.87 -0.60 -32.44
N GLY A 450 -2.90 0.71 -32.73
CA GLY A 450 -3.88 1.59 -32.11
C GLY A 450 -3.58 3.06 -32.32
N ALA A 451 -4.48 3.89 -31.81
CA ALA A 451 -4.42 5.34 -31.96
C ALA A 451 -3.83 6.06 -30.76
N LEU A 452 -3.73 5.39 -29.60
CA LEU A 452 -3.35 6.02 -28.33
C LEU A 452 -1.83 6.20 -28.20
N ALA A 453 -1.05 5.23 -28.66
CA ALA A 453 0.38 5.22 -28.46
C ALA A 453 1.13 4.51 -29.61
N SER A 454 1.35 5.21 -30.71
CA SER A 454 2.16 4.69 -31.81
C SER A 454 3.65 4.85 -31.54
N GLY A 455 4.44 3.78 -31.74
CA GLY A 455 5.91 3.84 -31.74
C GLY A 455 6.59 3.69 -30.39
N PHE A 456 5.91 3.19 -29.37
CA PHE A 456 6.51 2.88 -28.07
C PHE A 456 7.24 1.53 -28.06
N GLU A 457 8.17 1.33 -27.11
CA GLU A 457 8.83 0.04 -26.84
C GLU A 457 7.86 -0.94 -26.14
N PRO A 458 7.39 -1.99 -26.81
CA PRO A 458 6.31 -2.84 -26.27
C PRO A 458 6.78 -3.95 -25.33
N ARG A 459 8.10 -4.18 -25.18
CA ARG A 459 8.63 -5.29 -24.40
C ARG A 459 8.63 -4.97 -22.91
N ILE A 460 8.15 -5.91 -22.11
CA ILE A 460 7.97 -5.78 -20.66
C ILE A 460 8.91 -6.75 -19.96
N TYR A 461 10.13 -6.29 -19.68
CA TYR A 461 11.11 -7.05 -18.90
C TYR A 461 10.91 -6.88 -17.40
N PHE A 462 10.20 -5.84 -16.98
CA PHE A 462 9.86 -5.54 -15.59
C PHE A 462 8.36 -5.35 -15.48
N GLY A 463 7.70 -6.29 -14.81
CA GLY A 463 6.26 -6.36 -14.65
C GLY A 463 5.87 -7.13 -13.40
N GLU A 464 4.59 -7.10 -13.04
CA GLU A 464 4.06 -7.65 -11.78
C GLU A 464 4.08 -9.18 -11.72
N THR A 465 3.91 -9.85 -12.86
CA THR A 465 3.91 -11.32 -12.94
C THR A 465 5.23 -11.89 -13.45
N SER A 466 6.19 -11.02 -13.70
CA SER A 466 7.51 -11.38 -14.23
C SER A 466 8.26 -12.36 -13.31
N PRO A 467 8.94 -13.40 -13.84
CA PRO A 467 9.63 -14.41 -13.03
C PRO A 467 10.78 -13.83 -12.19
N THR A 468 11.19 -14.58 -11.16
CA THR A 468 12.19 -14.17 -10.16
C THR A 468 13.48 -13.63 -10.78
N PHE A 469 13.97 -14.27 -11.87
CA PHE A 469 15.05 -13.74 -12.67
C PHE A 469 14.97 -14.24 -14.11
N SER A 470 15.53 -13.45 -15.03
CA SER A 470 15.77 -13.84 -16.42
C SER A 470 17.19 -13.45 -16.83
N ILE A 471 17.75 -14.15 -17.78
CA ILE A 471 19.08 -13.91 -18.32
C ILE A 471 18.92 -13.46 -19.75
N VAL A 472 19.31 -12.25 -20.03
CA VAL A 472 19.12 -11.57 -21.31
C VAL A 472 20.46 -11.17 -21.93
N GLY A 473 20.43 -10.78 -23.19
CA GLY A 473 21.58 -10.30 -23.93
C GLY A 473 22.49 -11.43 -24.46
N ALA A 474 23.04 -11.18 -25.63
CA ALA A 474 23.96 -12.06 -26.32
C ALA A 474 25.10 -11.28 -26.99
N PRO A 475 26.23 -11.90 -27.35
CA PRO A 475 27.27 -11.27 -28.13
C PRO A 475 26.76 -10.76 -29.50
N ALA A 476 27.32 -9.66 -29.97
CA ALA A 476 26.97 -9.11 -31.27
C ALA A 476 27.13 -10.18 -32.40
N GLY A 477 26.15 -10.26 -33.31
CA GLY A 477 26.11 -11.24 -34.35
C GLY A 477 25.66 -12.65 -33.93
N SER A 478 25.27 -12.84 -32.66
CA SER A 478 24.63 -14.09 -32.24
C SER A 478 23.21 -14.16 -32.76
N LYS A 479 22.68 -15.40 -32.90
CA LYS A 479 21.27 -15.62 -33.23
C LYS A 479 20.40 -15.17 -32.05
N ASP A 480 19.33 -14.40 -32.35
CA ASP A 480 18.33 -14.00 -31.36
C ASP A 480 17.67 -15.24 -30.76
N ARG A 481 17.54 -15.25 -29.42
CA ARG A 481 17.01 -16.39 -28.66
C ARG A 481 15.82 -16.09 -27.77
N GLU A 482 15.68 -14.85 -27.37
CA GLU A 482 14.55 -14.41 -26.55
C GLU A 482 13.31 -14.39 -27.44
N LEU A 483 12.22 -15.07 -27.01
CA LEU A 483 10.98 -15.05 -27.77
C LEU A 483 10.36 -13.67 -27.64
N ASP A 484 10.22 -12.98 -28.76
CA ASP A 484 9.65 -11.64 -28.81
C ASP A 484 8.12 -11.72 -28.87
N TYR A 485 7.60 -12.28 -29.94
CA TYR A 485 6.17 -12.51 -30.08
C TYR A 485 5.88 -13.59 -31.15
N PRO A 486 4.70 -14.23 -31.08
CA PRO A 486 4.27 -15.15 -32.14
C PRO A 486 3.96 -14.38 -33.41
N ASP A 487 4.39 -14.90 -34.56
CA ASP A 487 4.10 -14.34 -35.89
C ASP A 487 3.67 -15.41 -36.88
N ASN A 488 3.32 -15.00 -38.11
CA ASN A 488 2.93 -15.91 -39.21
C ASN A 488 4.11 -16.35 -40.08
N SER A 489 5.36 -16.17 -39.62
CA SER A 489 6.56 -16.65 -40.31
C SER A 489 6.62 -18.17 -40.32
N ALA A 490 7.50 -18.73 -41.17
CA ALA A 490 7.73 -20.18 -41.22
C ALA A 490 8.21 -20.78 -39.88
N ILE A 491 8.77 -19.96 -39.00
CA ILE A 491 9.20 -20.35 -37.64
C ILE A 491 8.03 -20.19 -36.63
N GLY A 492 7.00 -19.42 -36.97
CA GLY A 492 5.84 -19.16 -36.13
C GLY A 492 6.10 -18.19 -34.95
N GLN A 493 7.27 -17.53 -34.93
CA GLN A 493 7.65 -16.58 -33.88
C GLN A 493 8.74 -15.62 -34.34
N LYS A 494 8.75 -14.44 -33.79
CA LYS A 494 9.82 -13.47 -33.83
C LYS A 494 10.71 -13.66 -32.61
N ASN A 495 12.02 -13.50 -32.76
CA ASN A 495 12.97 -13.52 -31.67
C ASN A 495 13.66 -12.17 -31.54
N ASN A 496 14.17 -11.88 -30.35
CA ASN A 496 14.86 -10.66 -29.98
C ASN A 496 16.12 -10.94 -29.16
N THR A 497 16.98 -9.95 -29.09
CA THR A 497 18.08 -9.90 -28.12
C THR A 497 17.98 -8.58 -27.37
N TYR A 498 17.88 -8.65 -26.07
CA TYR A 498 17.80 -7.49 -25.19
C TYR A 498 19.00 -6.55 -25.37
N THR A 499 18.74 -5.27 -25.64
CA THR A 499 19.72 -4.21 -25.84
C THR A 499 19.68 -3.13 -24.76
N GLY A 500 18.75 -3.25 -23.80
CA GLY A 500 18.55 -2.26 -22.73
C GLY A 500 19.70 -2.21 -21.73
N SER A 501 19.69 -1.16 -20.93
CA SER A 501 20.71 -0.89 -19.91
C SER A 501 20.49 -1.66 -18.61
N GLY A 502 19.31 -2.25 -18.42
CA GLY A 502 18.89 -2.87 -17.16
C GLY A 502 19.65 -4.15 -16.78
N GLY A 503 19.49 -4.54 -15.53
CA GLY A 503 20.09 -5.75 -14.97
C GLY A 503 21.58 -5.66 -14.64
N VAL A 504 22.10 -6.72 -14.04
CA VAL A 504 23.51 -6.84 -13.65
C VAL A 504 24.26 -7.73 -14.63
N SER A 505 25.41 -7.29 -15.13
CA SER A 505 26.27 -8.13 -15.97
C SER A 505 26.76 -9.37 -15.23
N VAL A 506 26.57 -10.55 -15.85
CA VAL A 506 27.08 -11.85 -15.36
C VAL A 506 28.15 -12.41 -16.28
N GLY A 507 28.86 -11.56 -17.05
CA GLY A 507 29.88 -11.93 -18.01
C GLY A 507 31.09 -12.63 -17.41
N SER A 508 31.48 -12.33 -16.16
CA SER A 508 32.63 -12.98 -15.51
C SER A 508 32.20 -14.22 -14.72
N THR A 509 33.09 -15.23 -14.70
CA THR A 509 32.89 -16.48 -13.93
C THR A 509 32.64 -16.21 -12.44
N TRP A 510 33.33 -15.20 -11.86
CA TRP A 510 33.12 -14.81 -10.48
C TRP A 510 31.67 -14.33 -10.22
N ARG A 511 31.14 -13.46 -11.08
CA ARG A 511 29.76 -12.99 -10.95
C ARG A 511 28.76 -14.13 -11.17
N ARG A 512 28.98 -15.02 -12.11
CA ARG A 512 28.16 -16.23 -12.29
C ARG A 512 28.12 -17.07 -11.02
N LEU A 513 29.28 -17.28 -10.38
CA LEU A 513 29.36 -18.01 -9.12
C LEU A 513 28.54 -17.31 -8.02
N LEU A 514 28.69 -15.98 -7.86
CA LEU A 514 27.91 -15.21 -6.88
C LEU A 514 26.41 -15.37 -7.08
N TYR A 515 25.93 -15.24 -8.34
CA TYR A 515 24.51 -15.37 -8.65
C TYR A 515 24.03 -16.83 -8.58
N ALA A 516 24.87 -17.80 -8.93
CA ALA A 516 24.56 -19.21 -8.72
C ALA A 516 24.36 -19.55 -7.24
N LEU A 517 25.16 -18.98 -6.36
CA LEU A 517 24.99 -19.11 -4.90
C LEU A 517 23.76 -18.36 -4.40
N ARG A 518 23.51 -17.14 -4.92
CA ARG A 518 22.36 -16.33 -4.55
C ARG A 518 21.04 -17.01 -4.85
N PHE A 519 20.87 -17.49 -6.08
CA PHE A 519 19.63 -18.13 -6.55
C PHE A 519 19.61 -19.64 -6.32
N LYS A 520 20.72 -20.22 -5.80
CA LYS A 520 20.89 -21.66 -5.59
C LYS A 520 20.71 -22.46 -6.89
N ASP A 521 21.16 -21.88 -7.98
CA ASP A 521 21.00 -22.42 -9.34
C ASP A 521 22.35 -22.61 -10.03
N LYS A 522 22.76 -23.88 -10.18
CA LYS A 522 24.02 -24.25 -10.79
C LYS A 522 24.09 -23.91 -12.28
N ASN A 523 22.97 -23.82 -12.97
CA ASN A 523 22.94 -23.55 -14.40
C ASN A 523 23.45 -22.15 -14.74
N LEU A 524 23.33 -21.20 -13.82
CA LEU A 524 23.96 -19.87 -13.94
C LEU A 524 25.49 -19.96 -14.15
N LEU A 525 26.14 -21.00 -13.63
CA LEU A 525 27.58 -21.19 -13.72
C LEU A 525 27.96 -22.08 -14.93
N PHE A 526 27.15 -23.13 -15.21
CA PHE A 526 27.53 -24.18 -16.15
C PHE A 526 26.82 -24.11 -17.51
N SER A 527 25.77 -23.34 -17.66
CA SER A 527 25.07 -23.20 -18.93
C SER A 527 25.90 -22.42 -19.97
N SER A 528 26.08 -22.99 -21.16
CA SER A 528 26.65 -22.29 -22.30
C SER A 528 25.81 -21.11 -22.80
N GLY A 529 24.52 -21.09 -22.45
CA GLY A 529 23.63 -19.95 -22.72
C GLY A 529 23.96 -18.68 -21.89
N VAL A 530 24.77 -18.80 -20.83
CA VAL A 530 25.24 -17.64 -20.04
C VAL A 530 26.63 -17.27 -20.52
N ASN A 531 26.79 -16.12 -21.14
CA ASN A 531 28.00 -15.69 -21.84
C ASN A 531 28.54 -14.34 -21.36
N GLY A 532 29.58 -13.81 -22.00
CA GLY A 532 30.23 -12.57 -21.63
C GLY A 532 29.34 -11.32 -21.68
N SER A 533 28.35 -11.33 -22.57
CA SER A 533 27.38 -10.20 -22.75
C SER A 533 26.11 -10.39 -21.96
N SER A 534 25.95 -11.51 -21.24
CA SER A 534 24.72 -11.80 -20.49
C SER A 534 24.55 -10.88 -19.29
N ARG A 535 23.30 -10.47 -19.08
CA ARG A 535 22.83 -9.70 -17.93
C ARG A 535 21.73 -10.49 -17.20
N ILE A 536 21.70 -10.42 -15.89
CA ILE A 536 20.64 -11.00 -15.07
C ILE A 536 19.68 -9.90 -14.64
N LEU A 537 18.41 -10.06 -14.99
CA LEU A 537 17.31 -9.20 -14.54
C LEU A 537 16.66 -9.86 -13.32
N TYR A 538 16.53 -9.15 -12.22
CA TYR A 538 15.86 -9.61 -11.01
C TYR A 538 15.35 -8.43 -10.18
N VAL A 539 14.51 -8.67 -9.19
CA VAL A 539 13.66 -7.65 -8.56
C VAL A 539 12.89 -6.94 -9.68
N ARG A 540 12.04 -7.72 -10.37
CA ARG A 540 11.41 -7.31 -11.63
C ARG A 540 10.06 -6.66 -11.37
N ASP A 541 9.37 -7.03 -10.29
CA ASP A 541 8.15 -6.35 -9.86
C ASP A 541 8.41 -4.86 -9.61
N PRO A 542 7.62 -3.95 -10.22
CA PRO A 542 7.83 -2.51 -10.14
C PRO A 542 7.76 -1.97 -8.70
N ARG A 543 6.80 -2.45 -7.90
CA ARG A 543 6.59 -2.03 -6.52
C ARG A 543 7.73 -2.49 -5.62
N ASP A 544 8.14 -3.74 -5.73
CA ASP A 544 9.30 -4.29 -4.99
C ASP A 544 10.58 -3.53 -5.32
N ARG A 545 10.71 -3.14 -6.58
CA ARG A 545 11.86 -2.38 -7.08
C ARG A 545 11.93 -1.00 -6.43
N VAL A 546 10.82 -0.28 -6.39
CA VAL A 546 10.72 1.02 -5.68
C VAL A 546 10.92 0.84 -4.17
N ALA A 547 10.30 -0.17 -3.54
CA ALA A 547 10.49 -0.48 -2.13
C ALA A 547 11.96 -0.69 -1.75
N LYS A 548 12.73 -1.31 -2.63
CA LYS A 548 14.14 -1.59 -2.40
C LYS A 548 15.02 -0.33 -2.53
N VAL A 549 14.77 0.54 -3.52
CA VAL A 549 15.55 1.78 -3.70
C VAL A 549 15.13 2.88 -2.71
N ALA A 550 13.87 2.92 -2.29
CA ALA A 550 13.33 3.90 -1.36
C ALA A 550 12.71 3.23 -0.11
N PRO A 551 13.50 2.51 0.71
CA PRO A 551 12.99 1.71 1.83
C PRO A 551 12.37 2.53 2.97
N PHE A 552 12.32 3.84 2.82
CA PHE A 552 11.72 4.79 3.76
C PHE A 552 10.30 5.21 3.36
N LEU A 553 9.83 4.83 2.17
CA LEU A 553 8.47 5.05 1.72
C LEU A 553 7.57 3.88 2.12
N THR A 554 6.30 4.19 2.32
CA THR A 554 5.19 3.24 2.27
C THR A 554 4.59 3.36 0.88
N LEU A 555 4.42 2.26 0.16
CA LEU A 555 3.96 2.29 -1.23
C LEU A 555 2.48 1.95 -1.31
N ASP A 556 1.81 2.55 -2.28
CA ASP A 556 0.45 2.18 -2.69
C ASP A 556 0.40 0.71 -3.13
N SER A 557 -0.76 0.10 -2.96
CA SER A 557 -0.98 -1.29 -3.38
C SER A 557 -1.18 -1.44 -4.89
N ASP A 558 -1.37 -0.34 -5.60
CA ASP A 558 -1.80 -0.27 -6.99
C ASP A 558 -0.76 0.41 -7.90
N PRO A 559 0.31 -0.28 -8.31
CA PRO A 559 1.13 0.17 -9.42
C PRO A 559 0.35 0.03 -10.73
N TYR A 560 0.35 1.05 -11.57
CA TYR A 560 -0.38 1.03 -12.83
C TYR A 560 0.50 1.41 -14.01
N PRO A 561 0.29 0.80 -15.20
CA PRO A 561 1.09 1.08 -16.38
C PRO A 561 0.52 2.25 -17.17
N ALA A 562 1.41 3.04 -17.77
CA ALA A 562 1.04 4.07 -18.74
C ALA A 562 2.06 4.13 -19.87
N VAL A 563 1.63 4.51 -21.07
CA VAL A 563 2.54 4.82 -22.18
C VAL A 563 2.88 6.29 -22.12
N VAL A 564 4.16 6.58 -21.86
CA VAL A 564 4.71 7.92 -21.69
C VAL A 564 5.82 8.13 -22.74
N GLY A 565 5.58 8.96 -23.75
CA GLY A 565 6.48 9.10 -24.87
C GLY A 565 6.63 7.77 -25.63
N ASP A 566 7.85 7.26 -25.72
CA ASP A 566 8.19 6.01 -26.40
C ASP A 566 8.34 4.81 -25.45
N ARG A 567 7.85 4.89 -24.19
CA ARG A 567 8.05 3.88 -23.15
C ARG A 567 6.78 3.51 -22.41
N ILE A 568 6.69 2.26 -21.99
CA ILE A 568 5.75 1.84 -20.96
C ILE A 568 6.40 2.08 -19.59
N LEU A 569 5.77 2.92 -18.79
CA LEU A 569 6.20 3.20 -17.41
C LEU A 569 5.17 2.66 -16.43
N TRP A 570 5.63 1.97 -15.41
CA TRP A 570 4.86 1.71 -14.22
C TRP A 570 4.92 2.92 -13.31
N ILE A 571 3.78 3.36 -12.83
CA ILE A 571 3.65 4.47 -11.89
C ILE A 571 3.32 3.88 -10.52
N VAL A 572 4.08 4.28 -9.50
CA VAL A 572 3.95 3.79 -8.13
C VAL A 572 3.88 4.97 -7.18
N ASP A 573 2.80 5.07 -6.41
CA ASP A 573 2.65 6.12 -5.41
C ASP A 573 3.43 5.81 -4.13
N GLY A 574 4.17 6.79 -3.65
CA GLY A 574 4.98 6.69 -2.44
C GLY A 574 4.53 7.63 -1.33
N TYR A 575 4.28 7.04 -0.15
CA TYR A 575 3.85 7.78 1.03
C TYR A 575 4.97 7.97 2.02
N THR A 576 5.04 9.16 2.60
CA THR A 576 5.74 9.42 3.84
C THR A 576 4.76 9.26 5.00
N THR A 577 5.15 8.47 5.99
CA THR A 577 4.30 8.11 7.12
C THR A 577 5.05 8.22 8.45
N THR A 578 4.32 8.50 9.53
CA THR A 578 4.81 8.37 10.89
C THR A 578 3.66 8.02 11.85
N ASP A 579 3.98 7.40 12.98
CA ASP A 579 3.09 7.22 14.14
C ASP A 579 3.35 8.26 15.24
N GLY A 580 4.22 9.24 14.95
CA GLY A 580 4.70 10.27 15.87
C GLY A 580 4.02 11.63 15.75
N PHE A 581 2.81 11.75 15.19
CA PHE A 581 2.07 13.02 15.14
C PHE A 581 1.16 13.17 16.37
N PRO A 582 1.41 14.15 17.27
CA PRO A 582 0.67 14.31 18.51
C PRO A 582 -0.83 14.55 18.29
N TYR A 583 -1.66 13.93 19.12
CA TYR A 583 -3.12 14.03 19.09
C TYR A 583 -3.83 13.51 17.83
N ALA A 584 -3.11 13.19 16.76
CA ALA A 584 -3.75 12.66 15.55
C ALA A 584 -4.18 11.20 15.74
N ALA A 585 -5.35 10.87 15.24
CA ALA A 585 -5.91 9.52 15.29
C ALA A 585 -4.99 8.52 14.60
N ARG A 586 -4.86 7.34 15.19
CA ARG A 586 -4.13 6.24 14.58
C ARG A 586 -5.02 5.44 13.65
N THR A 587 -4.45 5.04 12.54
CA THR A 587 -5.14 4.22 11.54
C THR A 587 -4.24 3.05 11.16
N SER A 588 -4.81 1.85 11.17
CA SER A 588 -4.16 0.68 10.56
C SER A 588 -4.29 0.79 9.04
N LEU A 589 -3.16 0.90 8.35
CA LEU A 589 -3.15 0.99 6.90
C LEU A 589 -3.81 -0.23 6.27
N SER A 590 -3.45 -1.44 6.72
CA SER A 590 -4.02 -2.69 6.19
C SER A 590 -5.54 -2.81 6.40
N SER A 591 -6.09 -2.20 7.47
CA SER A 591 -7.53 -2.20 7.70
C SER A 591 -8.25 -1.13 6.87
N ALA A 592 -7.66 0.07 6.76
CA ALA A 592 -8.25 1.17 6.01
C ALA A 592 -8.25 0.93 4.50
N THR A 593 -7.26 0.19 3.99
CA THR A 593 -7.14 -0.16 2.56
C THR A 593 -7.77 -1.51 2.21
N ASN A 594 -8.43 -2.19 3.17
CA ASN A 594 -9.10 -3.45 2.92
C ASN A 594 -10.45 -3.21 2.25
N ASP A 595 -10.58 -3.61 1.00
CA ASP A 595 -11.81 -3.59 0.21
C ASP A 595 -11.77 -4.72 -0.84
N THR A 596 -12.76 -4.77 -1.72
CA THR A 596 -12.85 -5.82 -2.74
C THR A 596 -11.63 -5.86 -3.66
N LEU A 597 -11.14 -4.70 -4.13
CA LEU A 597 -9.97 -4.63 -5.01
C LEU A 597 -8.68 -5.05 -4.29
N ALA A 598 -8.52 -4.65 -3.03
CA ALA A 598 -7.34 -5.00 -2.25
C ALA A 598 -7.19 -6.50 -1.98
N GLN A 599 -8.25 -7.28 -2.12
CA GLN A 599 -8.20 -8.74 -1.98
C GLN A 599 -7.62 -9.43 -3.22
N THR A 600 -7.77 -8.83 -4.38
CA THR A 600 -7.24 -9.34 -5.65
C THR A 600 -5.79 -8.92 -5.90
N ARG A 601 -5.38 -7.78 -5.34
CA ARG A 601 -4.02 -7.23 -5.44
C ARG A 601 -3.18 -7.68 -4.25
N GLY A 602 -2.00 -8.17 -4.47
CA GLY A 602 -1.04 -8.49 -3.39
C GLY A 602 -0.46 -7.22 -2.74
N GLY A 603 0.14 -7.36 -1.55
CA GLY A 603 1.09 -6.35 -1.06
C GLY A 603 0.49 -5.06 -0.48
N ARG A 604 -0.65 -5.12 0.20
CA ARG A 604 -1.24 -3.96 0.90
C ARG A 604 -0.26 -3.26 1.85
N PRO A 605 -0.34 -1.91 1.99
CA PRO A 605 0.46 -1.21 2.98
C PRO A 605 0.11 -1.68 4.40
N THR A 606 1.12 -1.78 5.25
CA THR A 606 0.97 -2.31 6.62
C THR A 606 1.47 -1.32 7.66
N GLY A 607 1.05 -1.51 8.90
CA GLY A 607 1.45 -0.71 10.05
C GLY A 607 0.35 0.23 10.53
N GLU A 608 0.53 0.73 11.75
CA GLU A 608 -0.27 1.82 12.31
C GLU A 608 0.44 3.15 12.08
N VAL A 609 -0.29 4.11 11.53
CA VAL A 609 0.21 5.48 11.29
C VAL A 609 -0.76 6.50 11.86
N ASN A 610 -0.27 7.70 12.13
CA ASN A 610 -1.10 8.85 12.45
C ASN A 610 -0.71 10.12 11.67
N TYR A 611 0.01 9.91 10.57
CA TYR A 611 0.33 10.89 9.55
C TYR A 611 0.64 10.20 8.24
N ILE A 612 0.10 10.68 7.14
CA ILE A 612 0.39 10.19 5.80
C ILE A 612 0.32 11.32 4.77
N ARG A 613 1.26 11.32 3.81
CA ARG A 613 1.27 12.21 2.63
C ARG A 613 1.72 11.43 1.40
N ASN A 614 1.08 11.69 0.26
CA ASN A 614 1.64 11.29 -1.03
C ASN A 614 2.74 12.29 -1.39
N SER A 615 3.97 11.96 -1.03
CA SER A 615 5.12 12.84 -1.17
C SER A 615 6.02 12.49 -2.34
N VAL A 616 5.83 11.31 -2.94
CA VAL A 616 6.63 10.80 -4.06
C VAL A 616 5.74 10.13 -5.09
N LYS A 617 5.95 10.48 -6.36
CA LYS A 617 5.54 9.67 -7.52
C LYS A 617 6.77 8.96 -8.04
N ALA A 618 6.74 7.65 -8.09
CA ALA A 618 7.83 6.85 -8.63
C ALA A 618 7.46 6.27 -9.99
N THR A 619 8.43 6.17 -10.89
CA THR A 619 8.25 5.46 -12.16
C THR A 619 9.27 4.35 -12.29
N VAL A 620 8.87 3.26 -12.92
CA VAL A 620 9.74 2.13 -13.30
C VAL A 620 9.54 1.86 -14.78
N ASP A 621 10.60 1.98 -15.56
CA ASP A 621 10.58 1.66 -16.98
C ASP A 621 10.38 0.15 -17.17
N ALA A 622 9.38 -0.24 -17.94
CA ALA A 622 9.03 -1.65 -18.16
C ALA A 622 10.09 -2.40 -18.98
N TYR A 623 10.89 -1.70 -19.80
CA TYR A 623 11.92 -2.30 -20.63
C TYR A 623 13.25 -2.48 -19.89
N ASP A 624 13.79 -1.42 -19.27
CA ASP A 624 15.12 -1.50 -18.66
C ASP A 624 15.13 -1.42 -17.12
N GLY A 625 13.96 -1.19 -16.51
CA GLY A 625 13.78 -1.18 -15.06
C GLY A 625 14.40 0.03 -14.38
N THR A 626 14.63 1.12 -15.09
CA THR A 626 15.10 2.37 -14.51
C THR A 626 14.05 2.92 -13.54
N VAL A 627 14.48 3.24 -12.32
CA VAL A 627 13.61 3.84 -11.29
C VAL A 627 13.86 5.34 -11.24
N THR A 628 12.79 6.12 -11.28
CA THR A 628 12.88 7.57 -11.02
C THR A 628 11.88 7.93 -9.91
N LEU A 629 12.34 8.67 -8.92
CA LEU A 629 11.52 9.19 -7.84
C LEU A 629 11.34 10.68 -8.04
N TYR A 630 10.09 11.16 -8.05
CA TYR A 630 9.75 12.57 -8.16
C TYR A 630 9.08 13.05 -6.88
N GLN A 631 9.53 14.19 -6.35
CA GLN A 631 8.80 14.90 -5.30
C GLN A 631 7.39 15.22 -5.80
N TRP A 632 6.40 15.05 -4.92
CA TRP A 632 5.01 15.32 -5.24
C TRP A 632 4.32 16.12 -4.13
N GLY A 633 3.45 17.05 -4.55
CA GLY A 633 2.67 17.89 -3.65
C GLY A 633 3.49 18.88 -2.81
N PRO A 634 2.89 19.42 -1.75
CA PRO A 634 3.58 20.36 -0.84
C PRO A 634 4.81 19.72 -0.20
N ARG A 635 5.82 20.55 0.10
CA ARG A 635 7.04 20.08 0.76
C ARG A 635 6.73 19.43 2.10
N ASP A 636 6.95 18.12 2.19
CA ASP A 636 6.74 17.32 3.37
C ASP A 636 8.02 17.22 4.23
N PRO A 637 7.98 17.55 5.54
CA PRO A 637 9.16 17.50 6.42
C PRO A 637 9.79 16.12 6.55
N ILE A 638 8.98 15.04 6.43
CA ILE A 638 9.51 13.67 6.48
C ILE A 638 10.30 13.38 5.20
N LEU A 639 9.77 13.74 4.02
CA LEU A 639 10.51 13.58 2.77
C LEU A 639 11.81 14.39 2.78
N GLN A 640 11.74 15.67 3.21
CA GLN A 640 12.93 16.52 3.31
C GLN A 640 14.00 15.95 4.26
N THR A 641 13.56 15.27 5.34
CA THR A 641 14.46 14.56 6.25
C THR A 641 15.18 13.41 5.52
N TRP A 642 14.47 12.68 4.67
CA TRP A 642 15.04 11.60 3.87
C TRP A 642 15.90 12.11 2.71
N GLU A 643 15.55 13.22 2.08
CA GLU A 643 16.38 13.89 1.06
C GLU A 643 17.72 14.34 1.63
N LYS A 644 17.74 14.86 2.88
CA LYS A 644 19.00 15.15 3.59
C LYS A 644 19.80 13.90 3.91
N ALA A 645 19.12 12.80 4.26
CA ALA A 645 19.79 11.53 4.53
C ALA A 645 20.33 10.88 3.24
N PHE A 646 19.63 11.00 2.14
CA PHE A 646 19.96 10.44 0.82
C PHE A 646 19.89 11.53 -0.27
N PRO A 647 20.89 12.42 -0.37
CA PRO A 647 20.86 13.52 -1.33
C PRO A 647 20.78 13.04 -2.78
N GLY A 648 19.94 13.71 -3.57
CA GLY A 648 19.87 13.52 -5.02
C GLY A 648 19.08 12.29 -5.49
N ILE A 649 18.43 11.54 -4.61
CA ILE A 649 17.64 10.36 -5.01
C ILE A 649 16.23 10.73 -5.48
N VAL A 650 15.71 11.88 -5.09
CA VAL A 650 14.38 12.36 -5.49
C VAL A 650 14.58 13.59 -6.37
N LYS A 651 13.98 13.57 -7.56
CA LYS A 651 13.95 14.72 -8.48
C LYS A 651 12.86 15.71 -8.04
N PRO A 652 13.02 17.01 -8.29
CA PRO A 652 11.97 17.98 -7.99
C PRO A 652 10.73 17.74 -8.85
N GLN A 653 9.55 18.14 -8.38
CA GLN A 653 8.28 18.01 -9.11
C GLN A 653 8.34 18.65 -10.50
N SER A 654 9.07 19.76 -10.65
CA SER A 654 9.27 20.44 -11.94
C SER A 654 10.03 19.62 -12.98
N ALA A 655 10.63 18.51 -12.61
CA ALA A 655 11.31 17.60 -13.53
C ALA A 655 10.40 16.49 -14.07
N ILE A 656 9.12 16.47 -13.68
CA ILE A 656 8.12 15.53 -14.23
C ILE A 656 7.83 15.95 -15.67
N PRO A 657 8.00 15.04 -16.66
CA PRO A 657 7.61 15.33 -18.05
C PRO A 657 6.10 15.60 -18.17
N ALA A 658 5.70 16.44 -19.11
CA ALA A 658 4.30 16.77 -19.32
C ALA A 658 3.46 15.53 -19.67
N ASP A 659 4.02 14.63 -20.49
CA ASP A 659 3.35 13.38 -20.86
C ASP A 659 3.13 12.48 -19.62
N LEU A 660 4.12 12.37 -18.74
CA LEU A 660 3.94 11.65 -17.48
C LEU A 660 2.91 12.32 -16.58
N LEU A 661 2.90 13.64 -16.50
CA LEU A 661 1.97 14.37 -15.66
C LEU A 661 0.51 14.07 -16.04
N ALA A 662 0.21 13.88 -17.34
CA ALA A 662 -1.12 13.55 -17.83
C ALA A 662 -1.67 12.21 -17.29
N HIS A 663 -0.80 11.27 -16.92
CA HIS A 663 -1.15 9.95 -16.40
C HIS A 663 -1.12 9.86 -14.87
N LEU A 664 -0.59 10.89 -14.17
CA LEU A 664 -0.61 10.88 -12.72
C LEU A 664 -2.04 11.05 -12.19
N ARG A 665 -2.33 10.38 -11.08
CA ARG A 665 -3.65 10.40 -10.45
C ARG A 665 -3.55 10.55 -8.92
N TYR A 666 -4.67 10.88 -8.26
CA TYR A 666 -4.74 10.86 -6.80
C TYR A 666 -4.71 9.41 -6.32
N PRO A 667 -3.86 9.05 -5.35
CA PRO A 667 -3.64 7.66 -5.00
C PRO A 667 -4.80 7.04 -4.23
N GLU A 668 -5.13 5.80 -4.60
CA GLU A 668 -6.29 5.09 -4.10
C GLU A 668 -6.19 4.77 -2.60
N ASP A 669 -5.05 4.23 -2.14
CA ASP A 669 -4.88 3.86 -0.73
C ASP A 669 -4.90 5.07 0.21
N LEU A 670 -4.36 6.22 -0.21
CA LEU A 670 -4.48 7.46 0.57
C LEU A 670 -5.94 7.89 0.71
N PHE A 671 -6.70 7.83 -0.39
CA PHE A 671 -8.13 8.17 -0.36
C PHE A 671 -8.91 7.21 0.54
N LYS A 672 -8.61 5.91 0.53
CA LYS A 672 -9.22 4.91 1.42
C LYS A 672 -8.95 5.22 2.91
N VAL A 673 -7.73 5.63 3.24
CA VAL A 673 -7.39 6.10 4.59
C VAL A 673 -8.18 7.35 4.96
N GLN A 674 -8.24 8.32 4.07
CA GLN A 674 -8.95 9.58 4.29
C GLN A 674 -10.47 9.37 4.41
N ARG A 675 -11.08 8.55 3.55
CA ARG A 675 -12.52 8.23 3.63
C ARG A 675 -12.87 7.54 4.95
N THR A 676 -12.00 6.64 5.42
CA THR A 676 -12.18 5.96 6.71
C THR A 676 -12.20 6.95 7.87
N LEU A 677 -11.31 7.93 7.84
CA LEU A 677 -11.27 8.99 8.87
C LEU A 677 -12.46 9.94 8.74
N LEU A 678 -12.86 10.30 7.52
CA LEU A 678 -14.03 11.16 7.29
C LEU A 678 -15.30 10.59 7.91
N THR A 679 -15.43 9.27 8.09
CA THR A 679 -16.60 8.67 8.76
C THR A 679 -16.88 9.26 10.14
N LYS A 680 -15.87 9.82 10.81
CA LYS A 680 -15.97 10.48 12.12
C LYS A 680 -15.49 11.94 12.07
N TYR A 681 -14.39 12.20 11.40
CA TYR A 681 -13.68 13.48 11.45
C TYR A 681 -14.26 14.55 10.50
N HIS A 682 -15.41 14.32 9.85
CA HIS A 682 -16.21 15.37 9.24
C HIS A 682 -16.91 16.23 10.31
N ILE A 683 -17.19 15.70 11.50
CA ILE A 683 -17.80 16.41 12.62
C ILE A 683 -16.76 17.34 13.26
N SER A 684 -17.12 18.63 13.41
CA SER A 684 -16.22 19.65 13.96
C SER A 684 -16.50 19.94 15.44
N ASP A 685 -17.73 19.75 15.90
CA ASP A 685 -18.12 19.99 17.28
C ASP A 685 -17.76 18.81 18.17
N ALA A 686 -17.08 19.07 19.28
CA ALA A 686 -16.58 18.04 20.19
C ALA A 686 -17.71 17.26 20.90
N HIS A 687 -18.85 17.92 21.22
CA HIS A 687 -19.98 17.25 21.86
C HIS A 687 -20.72 16.34 20.87
N SER A 688 -20.94 16.80 19.64
CA SER A 688 -21.50 15.99 18.55
C SER A 688 -20.60 14.80 18.21
N PHE A 689 -19.27 15.01 18.22
CA PHE A 689 -18.28 13.95 18.05
C PHE A 689 -18.36 12.91 19.18
N TYR A 690 -18.50 13.38 20.43
CA TYR A 690 -18.68 12.49 21.59
C TYR A 690 -19.99 11.70 21.51
N ALA A 691 -21.08 12.33 21.11
CA ALA A 691 -22.38 11.68 20.97
C ALA A 691 -22.39 10.61 19.86
N GLY A 692 -21.62 10.81 18.78
CA GLY A 692 -21.48 9.86 17.68
C GLY A 692 -22.74 9.56 16.88
N THR A 693 -23.76 10.41 16.99
CA THR A 693 -25.07 10.23 16.31
C THR A 693 -24.95 10.40 14.81
N ASP A 694 -24.09 11.32 14.37
CA ASP A 694 -23.91 11.68 12.97
C ASP A 694 -22.68 11.02 12.32
N TYR A 695 -22.13 9.96 12.91
CA TYR A 695 -21.07 9.20 12.29
C TYR A 695 -21.52 8.54 10.98
N TRP A 696 -20.60 8.40 10.05
CA TRP A 696 -20.82 7.71 8.78
C TRP A 696 -20.12 6.35 8.77
N ARG A 697 -20.39 5.56 7.74
CA ARG A 697 -19.68 4.30 7.46
C ARG A 697 -19.46 4.14 5.96
N VAL A 698 -18.42 3.42 5.60
CA VAL A 698 -18.23 2.96 4.22
C VAL A 698 -19.25 1.85 3.94
N PRO A 699 -19.94 1.84 2.79
CA PRO A 699 -20.84 0.74 2.43
C PRO A 699 -20.07 -0.57 2.20
N ASP A 700 -20.70 -1.69 2.43
CA ASP A 700 -20.24 -2.97 1.93
C ASP A 700 -20.44 -3.03 0.41
N ASP A 701 -19.64 -3.83 -0.30
CA ASP A 701 -19.74 -3.96 -1.76
C ASP A 701 -20.97 -4.79 -2.14
N PRO A 702 -21.96 -4.22 -2.84
CA PRO A 702 -23.18 -4.92 -3.16
C PRO A 702 -22.97 -6.15 -4.05
N ALA A 703 -22.01 -6.10 -4.97
CA ALA A 703 -21.71 -7.23 -5.86
C ALA A 703 -21.24 -8.46 -5.08
N ARG A 704 -20.48 -8.26 -4.00
CA ARG A 704 -19.98 -9.32 -3.12
C ARG A 704 -21.00 -9.79 -2.08
N GLU A 705 -21.89 -8.91 -1.66
CA GLU A 705 -22.99 -9.31 -0.76
C GLU A 705 -23.95 -10.28 -1.42
N GLN A 706 -24.07 -10.26 -2.74
CA GLN A 706 -24.92 -11.18 -3.53
C GLN A 706 -24.26 -12.53 -3.82
N GLU A 707 -22.97 -12.69 -3.55
CA GLU A 707 -22.29 -14.00 -3.65
C GLU A 707 -22.84 -15.02 -2.63
N LYS A 708 -22.64 -16.29 -2.91
CA LYS A 708 -23.07 -17.39 -2.02
C LYS A 708 -21.87 -18.23 -1.60
N PRO A 709 -21.43 -18.15 -0.33
CA PRO A 709 -21.98 -17.32 0.78
C PRO A 709 -21.65 -15.82 0.60
N PRO A 710 -22.49 -14.91 1.17
CA PRO A 710 -22.25 -13.47 1.10
C PRO A 710 -20.92 -13.06 1.74
N VAL A 711 -20.19 -12.18 1.08
CA VAL A 711 -18.92 -11.66 1.59
C VAL A 711 -19.10 -10.17 1.90
N LYS A 712 -18.90 -9.81 3.18
CA LYS A 712 -18.96 -8.42 3.63
C LYS A 712 -17.57 -7.79 3.55
N VAL A 713 -17.35 -7.04 2.50
CA VAL A 713 -16.12 -6.30 2.26
C VAL A 713 -16.48 -4.88 1.84
N PRO A 714 -15.78 -3.86 2.32
CA PRO A 714 -16.03 -2.48 1.91
C PRO A 714 -15.99 -2.32 0.38
N GLN A 715 -16.93 -1.52 -0.14
CA GLN A 715 -16.95 -1.11 -1.53
C GLN A 715 -15.69 -0.30 -1.84
N PRO A 716 -14.96 -0.60 -2.93
CA PRO A 716 -13.80 0.19 -3.33
C PRO A 716 -14.20 1.59 -3.81
N PRO A 717 -13.31 2.57 -3.80
CA PRO A 717 -13.52 3.81 -4.51
C PRO A 717 -13.34 3.60 -6.01
N TYR A 718 -13.98 4.45 -6.83
CA TYR A 718 -13.93 4.34 -8.28
C TYR A 718 -13.37 5.60 -8.92
N TYR A 719 -12.42 5.45 -9.84
CA TYR A 719 -12.04 6.52 -10.74
C TYR A 719 -13.13 6.72 -11.80
N LEU A 720 -13.61 7.93 -11.94
CA LEU A 720 -14.70 8.31 -12.86
C LEU A 720 -14.47 9.72 -13.40
N THR A 721 -14.78 9.92 -14.67
CA THR A 721 -14.81 11.25 -15.27
C THR A 721 -16.22 11.83 -15.15
N LEU A 722 -16.40 12.82 -14.27
CA LEU A 722 -17.68 13.43 -14.01
C LEU A 722 -17.57 14.92 -13.61
N ALA A 723 -18.65 15.66 -13.73
CA ALA A 723 -18.80 17.00 -13.19
C ALA A 723 -19.65 16.95 -11.92
N LEU A 724 -19.20 17.60 -10.86
CA LEU A 724 -20.03 17.82 -9.68
C LEU A 724 -21.02 18.96 -9.94
N PRO A 725 -22.16 18.97 -9.24
CA PRO A 725 -23.15 20.05 -9.37
C PRO A 725 -22.52 21.44 -9.25
N GLY A 726 -22.78 22.30 -10.23
CA GLY A 726 -22.20 23.64 -10.31
C GLY A 726 -20.80 23.73 -10.93
N GLN A 727 -20.19 22.64 -11.37
CA GLN A 727 -18.97 22.67 -12.16
C GLN A 727 -19.26 22.86 -13.64
N ALA A 728 -18.41 23.62 -14.33
CA ALA A 728 -18.55 23.92 -15.76
C ALA A 728 -17.88 22.86 -16.66
N SER A 729 -17.06 21.98 -16.10
CA SER A 729 -16.36 20.92 -16.85
C SER A 729 -16.29 19.64 -16.01
N SER A 730 -16.27 18.51 -16.68
CA SER A 730 -15.91 17.22 -16.07
C SER A 730 -14.41 17.18 -15.79
N SER A 731 -14.02 16.41 -14.78
CA SER A 731 -12.63 16.04 -14.52
C SER A 731 -12.56 14.62 -13.98
N PHE A 732 -11.40 14.01 -14.10
CA PHE A 732 -11.13 12.69 -13.56
C PHE A 732 -11.08 12.74 -12.04
N LYS A 733 -11.93 11.99 -11.38
CA LYS A 733 -12.10 12.00 -9.92
C LYS A 733 -12.07 10.59 -9.35
N LEU A 734 -11.55 10.46 -8.15
CA LEU A 734 -11.71 9.25 -7.35
C LEU A 734 -12.89 9.47 -6.38
N THR A 735 -13.85 8.56 -6.41
CA THR A 735 -15.17 8.76 -5.79
C THR A 735 -15.53 7.63 -4.83
N THR A 736 -16.34 7.93 -3.83
CA THR A 736 -16.91 6.95 -2.90
C THR A 736 -18.21 7.45 -2.31
N SER A 737 -19.11 6.53 -1.97
CA SER A 737 -20.31 6.78 -1.18
C SER A 737 -20.05 6.55 0.30
N LEU A 738 -20.70 7.32 1.18
CA LEU A 738 -20.72 7.08 2.62
C LEU A 738 -22.15 7.00 3.12
N LEU A 739 -22.42 6.07 4.02
CA LEU A 739 -23.73 5.82 4.59
C LEU A 739 -23.84 6.42 5.99
N GLN A 740 -25.08 6.69 6.42
CA GLN A 740 -25.37 7.03 7.80
C GLN A 740 -25.01 5.85 8.72
N ASN A 741 -24.48 6.15 9.89
CA ASN A 741 -24.19 5.11 10.88
C ASN A 741 -25.50 4.41 11.29
N ARG A 742 -25.54 3.08 11.26
CA ARG A 742 -26.69 2.25 11.61
C ARG A 742 -27.91 2.36 10.66
N ARG A 743 -27.78 3.05 9.51
CA ARG A 743 -28.81 3.12 8.48
C ARG A 743 -28.21 2.80 7.12
N PRO A 744 -29.00 2.22 6.20
CA PRO A 744 -28.51 1.93 4.84
C PRO A 744 -28.53 3.17 3.92
N ASN A 745 -29.08 4.29 4.40
CA ASN A 745 -29.25 5.53 3.62
C ASN A 745 -27.92 6.23 3.38
N LEU A 746 -27.82 6.87 2.22
CA LEU A 746 -26.67 7.69 1.86
C LEU A 746 -26.53 8.89 2.79
N ALA A 747 -25.32 9.14 3.28
CA ALA A 747 -24.98 10.30 4.10
C ALA A 747 -24.20 11.35 3.31
N ALA A 748 -23.29 10.89 2.45
CA ALA A 748 -22.49 11.77 1.62
C ALA A 748 -21.98 11.03 0.38
N PHE A 749 -21.75 11.79 -0.67
CA PHE A 749 -20.91 11.40 -1.80
C PHE A 749 -19.60 12.18 -1.71
N VAL A 750 -18.49 11.47 -1.75
CA VAL A 750 -17.16 12.06 -1.62
C VAL A 750 -16.38 11.83 -2.90
N SER A 751 -15.76 12.87 -3.40
CA SER A 751 -14.88 12.79 -4.56
C SER A 751 -13.62 13.61 -4.33
N VAL A 752 -12.50 13.17 -4.88
CA VAL A 752 -11.26 13.96 -4.94
C VAL A 752 -10.87 14.16 -6.39
N ASP A 753 -10.53 15.39 -6.76
CA ASP A 753 -10.04 15.69 -8.10
C ASP A 753 -8.67 15.01 -8.30
N SER A 754 -8.62 14.11 -9.26
CA SER A 754 -7.48 13.23 -9.51
C SER A 754 -6.65 13.62 -10.72
N ASP A 755 -7.03 14.69 -11.44
CA ASP A 755 -6.30 15.20 -12.59
C ASP A 755 -5.30 16.28 -12.17
N PRO A 756 -3.97 16.03 -12.25
CA PRO A 756 -2.95 17.04 -11.90
C PRO A 756 -2.98 18.31 -12.75
N SER A 757 -3.58 18.27 -13.93
CA SER A 757 -3.76 19.45 -14.79
C SER A 757 -4.92 20.34 -14.31
N SER A 758 -5.82 19.78 -13.49
CA SER A 758 -6.93 20.53 -12.90
C SER A 758 -6.44 21.43 -11.76
N PRO A 759 -6.90 22.69 -11.71
CA PRO A 759 -6.65 23.57 -10.55
C PRO A 759 -7.19 23.02 -9.22
N GLY A 760 -8.10 22.05 -9.30
CA GLY A 760 -8.72 21.40 -8.16
C GLY A 760 -8.01 20.14 -7.67
N TYR A 761 -6.90 19.74 -8.28
CA TYR A 761 -6.20 18.51 -7.91
C TYR A 761 -6.02 18.36 -6.40
N GLY A 762 -6.37 17.18 -5.89
CA GLY A 762 -6.25 16.86 -4.46
C GLY A 762 -7.30 17.54 -3.57
N THR A 763 -8.18 18.38 -4.11
CA THR A 763 -9.33 18.91 -3.36
C THR A 763 -10.41 17.85 -3.27
N MET A 764 -10.78 17.52 -2.05
CA MET A 764 -11.86 16.58 -1.75
C MET A 764 -13.18 17.35 -1.62
N SER A 765 -14.15 17.00 -2.43
CA SER A 765 -15.53 17.54 -2.38
C SER A 765 -16.44 16.53 -1.69
N VAL A 766 -17.14 16.99 -0.67
CA VAL A 766 -18.12 16.20 0.11
C VAL A 766 -19.50 16.77 -0.16
N LEU A 767 -20.29 16.08 -0.98
CA LEU A 767 -21.72 16.38 -1.14
C LEU A 767 -22.44 15.76 0.06
N GLN A 768 -22.73 16.58 1.07
CA GLN A 768 -23.31 16.14 2.33
C GLN A 768 -24.84 16.25 2.29
N LEU A 769 -25.49 15.12 2.57
CA LEU A 769 -26.95 15.06 2.71
C LEU A 769 -27.38 15.42 4.14
N PRO A 770 -28.60 15.95 4.31
CA PRO A 770 -29.20 16.12 5.64
C PRO A 770 -29.29 14.79 6.40
N SER A 771 -29.14 14.82 7.73
CA SER A 771 -29.17 13.60 8.56
C SER A 771 -30.52 12.88 8.55
N ASN A 772 -31.60 13.54 8.12
CA ASN A 772 -32.93 12.97 7.92
C ASN A 772 -33.22 12.55 6.46
N ALA A 773 -32.26 12.69 5.54
CA ALA A 773 -32.45 12.29 4.15
C ALA A 773 -32.68 10.78 4.02
N GLN A 774 -33.58 10.40 3.12
CA GLN A 774 -33.94 9.00 2.85
C GLN A 774 -33.47 8.58 1.46
N VAL A 775 -32.29 9.06 1.04
CA VAL A 775 -31.69 8.65 -0.23
C VAL A 775 -31.13 7.25 -0.08
N ALA A 776 -31.46 6.36 -1.00
CA ALA A 776 -31.02 4.97 -0.98
C ALA A 776 -29.49 4.87 -1.08
N GLY A 777 -28.87 4.06 -0.24
CA GLY A 777 -27.46 3.71 -0.39
C GLY A 777 -27.25 2.57 -1.39
N PRO A 778 -25.97 2.29 -1.82
CA PRO A 778 -25.69 1.30 -2.85
C PRO A 778 -26.30 -0.08 -2.59
N GLY A 779 -26.25 -0.59 -1.35
CA GLY A 779 -26.84 -1.90 -1.01
C GLY A 779 -28.37 -1.92 -1.11
N GLN A 780 -29.06 -0.78 -0.86
CA GLN A 780 -30.50 -0.70 -1.06
C GLN A 780 -30.84 -0.74 -2.56
N VAL A 781 -30.13 0.05 -3.36
CA VAL A 781 -30.32 0.09 -4.82
C VAL A 781 -30.05 -1.27 -5.46
N ALA A 782 -28.99 -1.97 -5.02
CA ALA A 782 -28.72 -3.33 -5.48
C ALA A 782 -29.87 -4.30 -5.18
N ASN A 783 -30.46 -4.21 -3.98
CA ASN A 783 -31.65 -5.00 -3.63
C ASN A 783 -32.89 -4.61 -4.47
N GLU A 784 -33.07 -3.34 -4.78
CA GLU A 784 -34.12 -2.88 -5.70
C GLU A 784 -33.92 -3.44 -7.12
N PHE A 785 -32.68 -3.45 -7.61
CA PHE A 785 -32.30 -4.04 -8.89
C PHE A 785 -32.59 -5.55 -8.97
N GLU A 786 -32.21 -6.29 -7.95
CA GLU A 786 -32.45 -7.74 -7.86
C GLU A 786 -33.96 -8.06 -7.76
N SER A 787 -34.75 -7.19 -7.14
CA SER A 787 -36.20 -7.37 -7.00
C SER A 787 -36.99 -6.84 -8.20
N PHE A 788 -36.39 -6.06 -9.08
CA PHE A 788 -37.04 -5.51 -10.28
C PHE A 788 -37.44 -6.62 -11.24
N THR A 789 -38.73 -6.84 -11.45
CA THR A 789 -39.27 -8.02 -12.15
C THR A 789 -38.59 -8.34 -13.50
N PRO A 790 -38.39 -7.36 -14.42
CA PRO A 790 -37.72 -7.64 -15.70
C PRO A 790 -36.29 -8.19 -15.52
N ALA A 791 -35.51 -7.63 -14.57
CA ALA A 791 -34.16 -8.07 -14.27
C ALA A 791 -34.16 -9.42 -13.57
N SER A 792 -34.93 -9.59 -12.49
CA SER A 792 -34.96 -10.81 -11.69
C SER A 792 -35.37 -12.02 -12.50
N THR A 793 -36.32 -11.88 -13.45
CA THR A 793 -36.76 -12.97 -14.33
C THR A 793 -35.64 -13.41 -15.28
N GLU A 794 -35.03 -12.48 -16.02
CA GLU A 794 -33.99 -12.81 -16.99
C GLU A 794 -32.71 -13.32 -16.30
N LEU A 795 -32.29 -12.68 -15.21
CA LEU A 795 -31.09 -13.10 -14.45
C LEU A 795 -31.27 -14.51 -13.85
N SER A 796 -32.48 -14.83 -13.38
CA SER A 796 -32.78 -16.17 -12.87
C SER A 796 -32.74 -17.22 -13.97
N LEU A 797 -33.24 -16.92 -15.17
CA LEU A 797 -33.17 -17.80 -16.33
C LEU A 797 -31.73 -18.03 -16.80
N LEU A 798 -30.91 -16.99 -16.84
CA LEU A 798 -29.49 -17.06 -17.21
C LEU A 798 -28.71 -17.91 -16.21
N ARG A 799 -28.90 -17.68 -14.91
CA ARG A 799 -28.27 -18.45 -13.83
C ARG A 799 -28.68 -19.92 -13.85
N ASN A 800 -29.96 -20.21 -14.07
CA ASN A 800 -30.46 -21.58 -14.18
C ASN A 800 -30.05 -22.27 -15.49
N GLY A 801 -29.83 -21.52 -16.57
CA GLY A 801 -29.33 -22.01 -17.85
C GLY A 801 -27.84 -22.41 -17.83
N GLY A 802 -27.16 -22.30 -16.68
CA GLY A 802 -25.76 -22.65 -16.52
C GLY A 802 -24.77 -21.52 -16.88
N SER A 803 -25.26 -20.34 -17.22
CA SER A 803 -24.39 -19.17 -17.42
C SER A 803 -24.02 -18.55 -16.05
N LYS A 804 -22.78 -18.05 -15.94
CA LYS A 804 -22.38 -17.21 -14.81
C LYS A 804 -22.81 -15.76 -15.12
N VAL A 805 -23.53 -15.15 -14.20
CA VAL A 805 -23.92 -13.76 -14.25
C VAL A 805 -23.09 -13.01 -13.21
N ASP A 806 -22.24 -12.11 -13.67
CA ASP A 806 -21.40 -11.27 -12.82
C ASP A 806 -21.97 -9.83 -12.84
N LEU A 807 -22.22 -9.27 -11.66
CA LEU A 807 -22.63 -7.89 -11.48
C LEU A 807 -21.36 -7.03 -11.42
N GLY A 808 -21.31 -6.02 -12.27
CA GLY A 808 -20.22 -5.07 -12.25
C GLY A 808 -20.35 -4.03 -11.13
N ASN A 809 -19.44 -3.07 -11.10
CA ASN A 809 -19.45 -2.01 -10.12
C ASN A 809 -20.77 -1.22 -10.14
N LEU A 810 -21.47 -1.17 -9.00
CA LEU A 810 -22.60 -0.26 -8.83
C LEU A 810 -22.08 1.15 -8.64
N LEU A 811 -22.15 1.97 -9.68
CA LEU A 811 -21.72 3.36 -9.69
C LEU A 811 -22.83 4.25 -9.09
N THR A 812 -22.43 5.14 -8.19
CA THR A 812 -23.29 6.20 -7.63
C THR A 812 -22.78 7.54 -8.15
N LEU A 813 -23.63 8.33 -8.81
CA LEU A 813 -23.22 9.55 -9.51
C LEU A 813 -24.19 10.70 -9.14
N PRO A 814 -23.68 11.85 -8.70
CA PRO A 814 -24.52 13.03 -8.52
C PRO A 814 -24.91 13.58 -9.89
N LEU A 815 -26.20 13.76 -10.09
CA LEU A 815 -26.77 14.34 -11.32
C LEU A 815 -27.90 15.31 -10.95
N GLY A 816 -27.73 16.57 -11.30
CA GLY A 816 -28.64 17.63 -10.81
C GLY A 816 -28.60 17.71 -9.28
N ASN A 817 -29.76 17.58 -8.63
CA ASN A 817 -29.88 17.51 -7.17
C ASN A 817 -30.24 16.10 -6.66
N SER A 818 -30.04 15.05 -7.47
CA SER A 818 -30.32 13.65 -7.11
C SER A 818 -29.12 12.74 -7.45
N PHE A 819 -29.31 11.45 -7.29
CA PHE A 819 -28.27 10.45 -7.62
C PHE A 819 -28.73 9.51 -8.72
N LEU A 820 -27.86 9.30 -9.71
CA LEU A 820 -27.97 8.27 -10.71
C LEU A 820 -27.17 7.06 -10.27
N TYR A 821 -27.78 5.89 -10.33
CA TYR A 821 -27.12 4.60 -10.07
C TYR A 821 -27.04 3.81 -11.36
N VAL A 822 -25.88 3.26 -11.66
CA VAL A 822 -25.62 2.48 -12.88
C VAL A 822 -24.87 1.22 -12.52
N GLU A 823 -25.37 0.05 -12.96
CA GLU A 823 -24.73 -1.25 -12.75
C GLU A 823 -24.70 -2.02 -14.07
N PRO A 824 -23.52 -2.27 -14.66
CA PRO A 824 -23.35 -3.13 -15.82
C PRO A 824 -23.46 -4.61 -15.42
N ILE A 825 -24.08 -5.42 -16.27
CA ILE A 825 -24.25 -6.86 -16.04
C ILE A 825 -23.51 -7.66 -17.12
N TYR A 826 -22.61 -8.49 -16.68
CA TYR A 826 -21.80 -9.38 -17.50
C TYR A 826 -22.34 -10.79 -17.45
N VAL A 827 -22.29 -11.47 -18.59
CA VAL A 827 -22.69 -12.87 -18.70
C VAL A 827 -21.56 -13.67 -19.33
N LYS A 828 -21.19 -14.76 -18.65
CA LYS A 828 -20.21 -15.74 -19.11
C LYS A 828 -20.94 -17.06 -19.36
N SER A 829 -20.88 -17.59 -20.58
CA SER A 829 -21.49 -18.89 -20.92
C SER A 829 -20.81 -20.03 -20.18
N ALA A 830 -21.48 -21.19 -20.07
CA ALA A 830 -20.94 -22.37 -19.36
C ALA A 830 -19.74 -23.07 -20.05
N GLY A 831 -19.34 -22.63 -21.24
CA GLY A 831 -18.22 -23.21 -21.99
C GLY A 831 -16.85 -22.85 -21.43
N GLN A 832 -15.86 -23.75 -21.58
CA GLN A 832 -14.49 -23.55 -21.06
C GLN A 832 -13.75 -22.36 -21.71
N THR A 833 -14.14 -21.93 -22.90
CA THR A 833 -13.53 -20.82 -23.66
C THR A 833 -14.37 -19.55 -23.59
N SER A 834 -15.36 -19.48 -22.70
CA SER A 834 -16.23 -18.33 -22.57
C SER A 834 -15.60 -17.28 -21.62
N PHE A 835 -15.90 -16.03 -21.89
CA PHE A 835 -15.47 -14.88 -21.11
C PHE A 835 -16.66 -13.96 -20.81
N PRO A 836 -16.58 -13.11 -19.76
CA PRO A 836 -17.64 -12.15 -19.45
C PRO A 836 -17.82 -11.13 -20.59
N SER A 837 -19.06 -10.94 -21.02
CA SER A 837 -19.42 -9.88 -21.97
C SER A 837 -20.60 -9.08 -21.41
N LEU A 838 -20.60 -7.76 -21.62
CA LEU A 838 -21.70 -6.88 -21.18
C LEU A 838 -22.98 -7.25 -21.93
N LYS A 839 -24.04 -7.58 -21.20
CA LYS A 839 -25.33 -7.95 -21.80
C LYS A 839 -26.45 -7.01 -21.44
N ARG A 840 -26.40 -6.39 -20.26
CA ARG A 840 -27.45 -5.48 -19.77
C ARG A 840 -26.82 -4.37 -18.93
N VAL A 841 -27.57 -3.28 -18.83
CA VAL A 841 -27.27 -2.18 -17.92
C VAL A 841 -28.52 -1.88 -17.10
N LEU A 842 -28.35 -1.90 -15.78
CA LEU A 842 -29.35 -1.41 -14.83
C LEU A 842 -29.07 0.05 -14.52
N VAL A 843 -30.10 0.86 -14.57
CA VAL A 843 -30.05 2.27 -14.22
C VAL A 843 -31.18 2.59 -13.27
N SER A 844 -30.92 3.33 -12.20
CA SER A 844 -31.95 3.87 -11.30
C SER A 844 -31.73 5.37 -11.12
N PHE A 845 -32.80 6.13 -11.25
CA PHE A 845 -32.84 7.57 -10.95
C PHE A 845 -34.18 7.94 -10.35
N ASP A 846 -34.16 8.56 -9.18
CA ASP A 846 -35.36 9.04 -8.47
C ASP A 846 -36.49 7.98 -8.37
N GLY A 847 -36.10 6.72 -8.04
CA GLY A 847 -37.02 5.57 -7.89
C GLY A 847 -37.50 4.93 -9.20
N THR A 848 -37.11 5.46 -10.37
CA THR A 848 -37.38 4.82 -11.67
C THR A 848 -36.21 3.90 -12.05
N ILE A 849 -36.53 2.64 -12.31
CA ILE A 849 -35.54 1.61 -12.67
C ILE A 849 -35.72 1.22 -14.14
N ALA A 850 -34.60 1.13 -14.86
CA ALA A 850 -34.55 0.62 -16.22
C ALA A 850 -33.53 -0.55 -16.31
N TYR A 851 -33.88 -1.59 -17.06
CA TYR A 851 -33.06 -2.75 -17.39
C TYR A 851 -33.03 -2.91 -18.91
N GLN A 852 -31.93 -2.56 -19.54
CA GLN A 852 -31.85 -2.44 -21.00
C GLN A 852 -30.54 -3.03 -21.57
N PRO A 853 -30.49 -3.35 -22.86
CA PRO A 853 -29.29 -3.89 -23.51
C PRO A 853 -28.12 -2.89 -23.61
N SER A 854 -28.39 -1.60 -23.51
CA SER A 854 -27.38 -0.55 -23.60
C SER A 854 -27.64 0.58 -22.59
N LEU A 855 -26.59 1.30 -22.23
CA LEU A 855 -26.70 2.47 -21.34
C LEU A 855 -27.61 3.53 -21.92
N SER A 856 -27.50 3.82 -23.25
CA SER A 856 -28.37 4.81 -23.88
C SER A 856 -29.85 4.46 -23.75
N ALA A 857 -30.22 3.20 -24.06
CA ALA A 857 -31.59 2.75 -23.90
C ALA A 857 -32.07 2.79 -22.45
N ALA A 858 -31.21 2.47 -21.49
CA ALA A 858 -31.54 2.55 -20.08
C ALA A 858 -31.76 3.99 -19.61
N LEU A 859 -30.94 4.92 -20.05
CA LEU A 859 -31.06 6.34 -19.74
C LEU A 859 -32.32 6.93 -20.43
N ASP A 860 -32.65 6.53 -21.69
CA ASP A 860 -33.86 6.93 -22.37
C ASP A 860 -35.12 6.43 -21.62
N ALA A 861 -35.10 5.21 -21.13
CA ALA A 861 -36.21 4.65 -20.36
C ALA A 861 -36.42 5.39 -19.02
N VAL A 862 -35.34 5.84 -18.36
CA VAL A 862 -35.41 6.57 -17.08
C VAL A 862 -35.79 8.03 -17.29
N PHE A 863 -35.28 8.71 -18.35
CA PHE A 863 -35.44 10.14 -18.56
C PHE A 863 -36.46 10.50 -19.66
N GLY A 864 -36.90 9.56 -20.46
CA GLY A 864 -37.92 9.78 -21.51
C GLY A 864 -37.48 10.66 -22.68
N GLY A 865 -36.19 10.58 -23.12
CA GLY A 865 -35.63 11.37 -24.22
C GLY A 865 -34.56 10.63 -25.05
N SER A 866 -34.20 11.19 -26.21
CA SER A 866 -33.10 10.64 -27.02
C SER A 866 -31.75 11.00 -26.39
N ALA A 867 -30.90 10.00 -26.21
CA ALA A 867 -29.55 10.18 -25.64
C ALA A 867 -28.67 11.07 -26.51
N PRO A 868 -27.76 11.85 -25.91
CA PRO A 868 -26.52 12.16 -26.58
C PRO A 868 -25.81 10.83 -26.83
N SER A 869 -25.56 10.51 -28.12
CA SER A 869 -24.73 9.34 -28.43
C SER A 869 -23.34 9.53 -27.82
N PRO A 870 -22.69 8.48 -27.27
CA PRO A 870 -21.27 8.52 -26.97
C PRO A 870 -20.54 9.06 -28.21
N PRO A 871 -19.44 9.81 -28.05
CA PRO A 871 -18.68 10.24 -29.21
C PRO A 871 -18.37 8.98 -30.02
N THR A 872 -18.96 8.91 -31.21
CA THR A 872 -18.69 7.83 -32.17
C THR A 872 -17.19 7.84 -32.36
N PRO A 873 -16.48 6.71 -32.21
CA PRO A 873 -15.05 6.66 -32.53
C PRO A 873 -14.94 7.21 -33.96
N GLY A 874 -14.25 8.34 -34.12
CA GLY A 874 -14.00 8.89 -35.43
C GLY A 874 -13.39 7.77 -36.27
N PRO A 875 -13.79 7.60 -37.53
CA PRO A 875 -13.28 6.50 -38.34
C PRO A 875 -11.75 6.54 -38.25
N SER A 876 -11.19 5.44 -37.73
CA SER A 876 -9.74 5.27 -37.76
C SER A 876 -9.30 5.48 -39.19
N THR A 877 -8.51 6.52 -39.42
CA THR A 877 -7.87 6.77 -40.73
C THR A 877 -6.74 5.77 -40.88
N GLY A 878 -7.11 4.50 -40.99
CA GLY A 878 -6.31 3.42 -41.43
C GLY A 878 -6.71 3.05 -42.86
N GLY A 879 -5.95 3.49 -43.81
CA GLY A 879 -6.00 3.04 -45.20
C GLY A 879 -7.29 3.39 -45.96
N GLY A 880 -7.31 4.49 -46.72
CA GLY A 880 -8.40 4.91 -47.58
C GLY A 880 -8.80 3.89 -48.62
N GLY A 881 -9.82 3.13 -48.30
CA GLY A 881 -10.66 2.44 -49.28
C GLY A 881 -12.05 3.09 -49.18
N THR A 882 -12.42 3.89 -50.18
CA THR A 882 -13.80 4.39 -50.33
C THR A 882 -14.73 3.19 -50.45
N VAL A 883 -15.56 2.98 -49.41
CA VAL A 883 -16.66 1.98 -49.46
C VAL A 883 -17.53 2.32 -50.65
N SER A 884 -17.68 1.37 -51.58
CA SER A 884 -18.45 1.61 -52.78
C SER A 884 -19.91 1.89 -52.37
N PRO A 885 -20.61 2.80 -53.06
CA PRO A 885 -22.03 3.10 -52.78
C PRO A 885 -22.90 1.86 -52.70
N SER A 886 -22.56 0.78 -53.42
CA SER A 886 -23.26 -0.51 -53.40
C SER A 886 -23.11 -1.26 -52.09
N VAL A 887 -21.92 -1.26 -51.47
CA VAL A 887 -21.63 -1.91 -50.16
C VAL A 887 -22.34 -1.14 -49.02
N ALA A 888 -22.29 0.19 -49.03
CA ALA A 888 -23.00 1.00 -48.06
C ALA A 888 -24.54 0.78 -48.09
N SER A 889 -25.08 0.64 -49.33
CA SER A 889 -26.52 0.32 -49.52
C SER A 889 -26.87 -1.07 -48.99
N LEU A 890 -26.01 -2.07 -49.22
CA LEU A 890 -26.23 -3.42 -48.75
C LEU A 890 -26.18 -3.52 -47.25
N ILE A 891 -25.30 -2.77 -46.58
CA ILE A 891 -25.23 -2.69 -45.11
C ILE A 891 -26.52 -2.08 -44.57
N ALA A 892 -27.01 -0.97 -45.13
CA ALA A 892 -28.26 -0.37 -44.72
C ALA A 892 -29.47 -1.31 -44.88
N GLN A 893 -29.54 -2.07 -45.98
CA GLN A 893 -30.58 -3.07 -46.20
C GLN A 893 -30.50 -4.23 -45.21
N LEU A 894 -29.27 -4.67 -44.86
CA LEU A 894 -29.04 -5.71 -43.88
C LEU A 894 -29.56 -5.28 -42.48
N ALA A 895 -29.23 -4.07 -42.07
CA ALA A 895 -29.70 -3.51 -40.80
C ALA A 895 -31.24 -3.41 -40.75
N ALA A 896 -31.87 -2.99 -41.85
CA ALA A 896 -33.34 -2.93 -41.92
C ALA A 896 -34.00 -4.33 -41.91
N ALA A 897 -33.38 -5.33 -42.55
CA ALA A 897 -33.87 -6.71 -42.54
C ALA A 897 -33.72 -7.35 -41.14
N GLN A 898 -32.65 -7.05 -40.44
CA GLN A 898 -32.43 -7.54 -39.09
C GLN A 898 -33.44 -6.91 -38.10
N ALA A 899 -33.68 -5.61 -38.17
CA ALA A 899 -34.74 -4.95 -37.38
C ALA A 899 -36.13 -5.52 -37.67
N ALA A 900 -36.42 -5.90 -38.91
CA ALA A 900 -37.68 -6.54 -39.26
C ALA A 900 -37.79 -7.96 -38.68
N ALA A 901 -36.68 -8.72 -38.60
CA ALA A 901 -36.64 -10.03 -37.94
C ALA A 901 -36.88 -9.91 -36.43
N GLU A 902 -36.21 -8.98 -35.78
CA GLU A 902 -36.38 -8.73 -34.35
C GLU A 902 -37.82 -8.31 -34.02
N LYS A 903 -38.39 -7.42 -34.82
CA LYS A 903 -39.77 -7.00 -34.66
C LYS A 903 -40.75 -8.16 -34.84
N ALA A 904 -40.59 -9.00 -35.87
CA ALA A 904 -41.45 -10.15 -36.11
C ALA A 904 -41.36 -11.18 -34.96
N LEU A 905 -40.15 -11.37 -34.39
CA LEU A 905 -39.92 -12.23 -33.24
C LEU A 905 -40.62 -11.66 -32.01
N HIS A 906 -40.51 -10.35 -31.79
CA HIS A 906 -41.17 -9.67 -30.67
C HIS A 906 -42.71 -9.74 -30.77
N ASP A 907 -43.24 -9.62 -31.97
CA ASP A 907 -44.66 -9.70 -32.25
C ASP A 907 -45.19 -11.17 -32.25
N GLY A 908 -44.33 -12.16 -32.06
CA GLY A 908 -44.67 -13.60 -32.05
C GLY A 908 -44.97 -14.18 -33.43
N ASP A 909 -44.71 -13.45 -34.52
CA ASP A 909 -44.95 -13.89 -35.90
C ASP A 909 -43.75 -14.67 -36.47
N LEU A 910 -43.74 -15.99 -36.20
CA LEU A 910 -42.68 -16.88 -36.66
C LEU A 910 -42.62 -17.01 -38.17
N ALA A 911 -43.70 -16.74 -38.88
CA ALA A 911 -43.70 -16.81 -40.33
C ALA A 911 -43.00 -15.55 -40.93
N ALA A 912 -43.32 -14.36 -40.40
CA ALA A 912 -42.61 -13.14 -40.78
C ALA A 912 -41.15 -13.15 -40.35
N TYR A 913 -40.81 -13.73 -39.17
CA TYR A 913 -39.47 -13.93 -38.73
C TYR A 913 -38.63 -14.79 -39.71
N ALA A 914 -39.17 -15.94 -40.14
CA ALA A 914 -38.47 -16.85 -41.06
C ALA A 914 -38.23 -16.19 -42.45
N VAL A 915 -39.16 -15.30 -42.91
CA VAL A 915 -38.98 -14.54 -44.14
C VAL A 915 -37.90 -13.48 -43.98
N ALA A 916 -37.86 -12.76 -42.82
CA ALA A 916 -36.86 -11.74 -42.55
C ALA A 916 -35.44 -12.36 -42.39
N GLU A 917 -35.33 -13.49 -41.74
CA GLU A 917 -34.06 -14.25 -41.61
C GLU A 917 -33.51 -14.72 -42.98
N LYS A 918 -34.35 -15.22 -43.84
CA LYS A 918 -33.94 -15.54 -45.24
C LYS A 918 -33.42 -14.31 -45.97
N ARG A 919 -34.02 -13.15 -45.70
CA ARG A 919 -33.59 -11.89 -46.32
C ARG A 919 -32.21 -11.46 -45.78
N VAL A 920 -31.98 -11.58 -44.46
CA VAL A 920 -30.69 -11.33 -43.80
C VAL A 920 -29.62 -12.22 -44.43
N ALA A 921 -29.85 -13.54 -44.54
CA ALA A 921 -28.92 -14.49 -45.11
C ALA A 921 -28.59 -14.14 -46.60
N ALA A 922 -29.58 -13.75 -47.37
CA ALA A 922 -29.39 -13.35 -48.76
C ALA A 922 -28.53 -12.08 -48.90
N LEU A 923 -28.74 -11.09 -48.02
CA LEU A 923 -27.99 -9.83 -48.02
C LEU A 923 -26.54 -10.03 -47.57
N ILE A 924 -26.30 -10.92 -46.59
CA ILE A 924 -24.94 -11.35 -46.21
C ILE A 924 -24.20 -12.00 -47.36
N ALA A 925 -24.85 -12.89 -48.08
CA ALA A 925 -24.24 -13.53 -49.26
C ALA A 925 -23.92 -12.50 -50.37
N GLN A 926 -24.81 -11.50 -50.60
CA GLN A 926 -24.57 -10.43 -51.56
C GLN A 926 -23.40 -9.52 -51.13
N LEU A 927 -23.32 -9.19 -49.85
CA LEU A 927 -22.24 -8.39 -49.28
C LEU A 927 -20.88 -9.12 -49.40
N ALA A 928 -20.84 -10.42 -49.07
CA ALA A 928 -19.65 -11.26 -49.26
C ALA A 928 -19.24 -11.39 -50.75
N ALA A 929 -20.17 -11.43 -51.69
CA ALA A 929 -19.87 -11.45 -53.10
C ALA A 929 -19.32 -10.10 -53.61
N GLU A 930 -19.86 -8.99 -53.10
CA GLU A 930 -19.43 -7.64 -53.48
C GLU A 930 -18.07 -7.29 -52.91
N THR A 931 -17.79 -7.70 -51.65
CA THR A 931 -16.45 -7.53 -51.04
C THR A 931 -15.37 -8.36 -51.73
N LYS A 932 -15.70 -9.55 -52.26
CA LYS A 932 -14.76 -10.34 -53.06
C LYS A 932 -14.42 -9.70 -54.43
N LYS A 933 -15.31 -8.88 -54.99
CA LYS A 933 -15.03 -8.14 -56.26
C LYS A 933 -14.05 -6.98 -56.05
N HIS A 934 -13.91 -6.50 -54.85
CA HIS A 934 -13.12 -5.32 -54.52
C HIS A 934 -11.91 -5.64 -53.64
N ALA A 935 -11.58 -6.92 -53.37
CA ALA A 935 -10.34 -7.35 -52.74
C ALA A 935 -9.16 -7.12 -53.70
N PRO A 936 -8.12 -6.38 -53.34
CA PRO A 936 -6.90 -6.31 -54.13
C PRO A 936 -6.24 -7.68 -54.22
N GLY A 937 -5.91 -8.14 -55.44
CA GLY A 937 -5.25 -9.41 -55.73
C GLY A 937 -3.82 -9.49 -55.27
#